data_6353e1ead79e8e9e683aa8bb2db9752c
#
_entry.id   6353e1ead79e8e9e683aa8bb2db9752c
#
_cell.length_a   1.000
_cell.length_b   1.000
_cell.length_c   1.000
_cell.angle_alpha   90.00
_cell.angle_beta   90.00
_cell.angle_gamma   90.00
#
_symmetry.space_group_name_H-M   'P 1'
#
loop_
_entity.id
_entity.type
_entity.pdbx_description
1 polymer ?
#
loop_
_entity_poly.entity_id
_entity_poly.type
_entity_poly.pdbx_seq_one_letter_code
_entity_poly.pdbx_strand_id
1 'polypeptide(L)'
;MSGLTDGQRKSTTLVLGSTDQFIGIQGYAGVGKTTQIKAVIAALDTLPAGVRPVLTGLAPTHQAVKEMSDVGVRAQTIKSFIVEHEQATAGGEKPDYKGQVFLIDESSMAGNQDTAALFQAIAAGGGRAVSMGDIDQFESVDVGAPFKLMQERSPMDVAIMKEIVRQKDAQLRGAVHDIIDNRIDAALKRIESQPGDRVSRDVDAIVPDSAFQETTTPVDDIVADWTGRTQDARDRTLIITQLNADRRAVNAGIHATLAERGELGEKAVRVPVLEKITHTRHEFNQTQAWQSGMVVKRGDRYQDVLAVDRNGRTVTVRDEEGRIGLYSPRELITGDVQLFHRREIEVRAGDLLKFTATDRDLGQTANKRYTVESVSETGDIRLKGEKGHTTINPKDVRAQQHIDYGWAVTGYGAQGASTDYVITLEGTEEGRKALATRRAFYISASRVKEHVQIYTDGKQDWINAVKSPERDIKTAHDALAPETQRKQAKAIWSMGQPVSKTAIGRAWLRHQNMHDSSLTAKIIPATRRFPEPALALPVYDNNGKSSGLVLVSLVASNEGRLTHGETRMVMSERGRGALLQRSKSGNTVVVSELSAALDAVRNRPEDGVFWQVGTESLSAQLIKVSGGERRENEEISVQRVSRESSEIILPETEQNADKNSAVDISHIREQDEARKRTEESLAADAGKSSGEAAEPLSVKIIQPTGEELNIKPEIYGADGQKDIPEPDKNILRSIASSEERQEIDPAKLLRAGQEIDAGRGADISGVSRQVTELARNERDIARQTNSIEHGRLPEREEQSLTRTIQKER
;
A
#
# COMPACT_ATOMS: atom_id res chain seq x y z
N MET A 1 -18.72 17.79 -17.78
CA MET A 1 -17.93 16.54 -17.73
C MET A 1 -17.18 16.20 -19.03
N SER A 2 -17.29 17.01 -20.07
CA SER A 2 -16.43 16.92 -21.26
C SER A 2 -14.97 17.23 -20.86
N GLY A 3 -14.03 16.40 -21.28
CA GLY A 3 -12.60 16.55 -20.94
C GLY A 3 -12.10 15.70 -19.75
N LEU A 4 -12.96 15.02 -19.01
CA LEU A 4 -12.55 14.05 -18.00
C LEU A 4 -12.28 12.68 -18.63
N THR A 5 -11.31 11.96 -18.11
CA THR A 5 -11.09 10.54 -18.43
C THR A 5 -12.25 9.68 -17.91
N ASP A 6 -12.35 8.43 -18.35
CA ASP A 6 -13.41 7.52 -17.90
C ASP A 6 -13.34 7.27 -16.38
N GLY A 7 -12.14 7.05 -15.85
CA GLY A 7 -11.92 6.90 -14.42
C GLY A 7 -12.30 8.15 -13.63
N GLN A 8 -11.95 9.33 -14.13
CA GLN A 8 -12.35 10.61 -13.51
C GLN A 8 -13.87 10.82 -13.55
N ARG A 9 -14.54 10.45 -14.64
CA ARG A 9 -16.02 10.52 -14.70
C ARG A 9 -16.67 9.58 -13.70
N LYS A 10 -16.25 8.31 -13.68
CA LYS A 10 -16.78 7.29 -12.75
C LYS A 10 -16.58 7.71 -11.29
N SER A 11 -15.40 8.18 -10.92
CA SER A 11 -15.12 8.64 -9.56
C SER A 11 -15.91 9.89 -9.19
N THR A 12 -16.06 10.85 -10.11
CA THR A 12 -16.90 12.04 -9.89
C THR A 12 -18.36 11.63 -9.69
N THR A 13 -18.88 10.72 -10.53
CA THR A 13 -20.24 10.19 -10.41
C THR A 13 -20.46 9.46 -9.08
N LEU A 14 -19.48 8.67 -8.62
CA LEU A 14 -19.55 8.00 -7.33
C LEU A 14 -19.63 9.00 -6.18
N VAL A 15 -18.79 10.04 -6.18
CA VAL A 15 -18.79 11.07 -5.13
C VAL A 15 -20.12 11.81 -5.04
N LEU A 16 -20.68 12.17 -6.21
CA LEU A 16 -21.91 12.97 -6.29
C LEU A 16 -23.19 12.13 -6.12
N GLY A 17 -23.19 10.87 -6.53
CA GLY A 17 -24.38 10.02 -6.59
C GLY A 17 -24.52 8.99 -5.46
N SER A 18 -23.43 8.61 -4.78
CA SER A 18 -23.51 7.64 -3.68
C SER A 18 -24.15 8.25 -2.44
N THR A 19 -24.97 7.46 -1.76
CA THR A 19 -25.53 7.76 -0.44
C THR A 19 -24.70 7.17 0.69
N ASP A 20 -23.69 6.37 0.40
CA ASP A 20 -22.83 5.74 1.38
C ASP A 20 -22.04 6.79 2.17
N GLN A 21 -21.91 6.57 3.47
CA GLN A 21 -21.18 7.49 4.35
C GLN A 21 -19.67 7.48 4.05
N PHE A 22 -19.13 6.33 3.68
CA PHE A 22 -17.71 6.13 3.36
C PHE A 22 -17.56 5.48 1.99
N ILE A 23 -16.85 6.14 1.08
CA ILE A 23 -16.54 5.65 -0.26
C ILE A 23 -15.05 5.79 -0.54
N GLY A 24 -14.55 5.04 -1.53
CA GLY A 24 -13.14 5.02 -1.91
C GLY A 24 -12.89 5.44 -3.36
N ILE A 25 -11.74 6.06 -3.60
CA ILE A 25 -11.19 6.31 -4.92
C ILE A 25 -9.75 5.80 -4.95
N GLN A 26 -9.53 4.71 -5.67
CA GLN A 26 -8.19 4.25 -6.02
C GLN A 26 -7.74 5.04 -7.24
N GLY A 27 -6.75 5.89 -7.09
CA GLY A 27 -6.21 6.69 -8.20
C GLY A 27 -4.70 6.57 -8.30
N TYR A 28 -4.21 5.94 -9.38
CA TYR A 28 -2.77 5.85 -9.62
C TYR A 28 -2.09 7.22 -9.69
N ALA A 29 -0.76 7.24 -9.54
CA ALA A 29 -0.02 8.47 -9.67
C ALA A 29 -0.22 9.08 -11.07
N GLY A 30 -0.54 10.38 -11.13
CA GLY A 30 -0.67 11.09 -12.39
C GLY A 30 -2.00 10.92 -13.13
N VAL A 31 -3.02 10.29 -12.54
CA VAL A 31 -4.36 10.15 -13.14
C VAL A 31 -5.23 11.41 -13.02
N GLY A 32 -4.71 12.49 -12.40
CA GLY A 32 -5.41 13.75 -12.27
C GLY A 32 -6.49 13.75 -11.17
N LYS A 33 -6.19 13.24 -9.98
CA LYS A 33 -7.06 13.34 -8.79
C LYS A 33 -7.50 14.78 -8.55
N THR A 34 -6.59 15.74 -8.66
CA THR A 34 -6.86 17.18 -8.55
C THR A 34 -7.89 17.67 -9.57
N THR A 35 -7.83 17.18 -10.81
CA THR A 35 -8.82 17.51 -11.86
C THR A 35 -10.19 16.95 -11.51
N GLN A 36 -10.24 15.75 -10.98
CA GLN A 36 -11.46 15.10 -10.52
C GLN A 36 -12.08 15.89 -9.34
N ILE A 37 -11.29 16.35 -8.36
CA ILE A 37 -11.76 17.20 -7.25
C ILE A 37 -12.35 18.50 -7.81
N LYS A 38 -11.70 19.17 -8.75
CA LYS A 38 -12.22 20.38 -9.42
C LYS A 38 -13.57 20.11 -10.10
N ALA A 39 -13.72 18.94 -10.72
CA ALA A 39 -14.99 18.56 -11.35
C ALA A 39 -16.11 18.35 -10.30
N VAL A 40 -15.80 17.77 -9.14
CA VAL A 40 -16.74 17.64 -8.02
C VAL A 40 -17.14 19.05 -7.52
N ILE A 41 -16.19 19.93 -7.28
CA ILE A 41 -16.45 21.31 -6.84
C ILE A 41 -17.38 22.00 -7.84
N ALA A 42 -17.02 21.99 -9.13
CA ALA A 42 -17.80 22.62 -10.18
C ALA A 42 -19.24 22.08 -10.26
N ALA A 43 -19.42 20.78 -10.03
CA ALA A 43 -20.76 20.18 -9.98
C ALA A 43 -21.55 20.64 -8.73
N LEU A 44 -20.92 20.68 -7.56
CA LEU A 44 -21.55 21.15 -6.33
C LEU A 44 -21.89 22.65 -6.37
N ASP A 45 -21.10 23.45 -7.08
CA ASP A 45 -21.35 24.88 -7.27
C ASP A 45 -22.61 25.17 -8.08
N THR A 46 -23.15 24.21 -8.81
CA THR A 46 -24.46 24.32 -9.48
C THR A 46 -25.65 24.20 -8.52
N LEU A 47 -25.42 23.67 -7.30
CA LEU A 47 -26.46 23.50 -6.31
C LEU A 47 -26.78 24.80 -5.55
N PRO A 48 -28.04 25.01 -5.17
CA PRO A 48 -28.39 26.13 -4.29
C PRO A 48 -27.60 26.10 -2.98
N ALA A 49 -27.23 27.26 -2.46
CA ALA A 49 -26.36 27.36 -1.26
C ALA A 49 -26.92 26.62 -0.03
N GLY A 50 -28.24 26.52 0.15
CA GLY A 50 -28.87 25.86 1.30
C GLY A 50 -28.78 24.29 1.27
N VAL A 51 -28.46 23.69 0.12
CA VAL A 51 -28.37 22.24 -0.02
C VAL A 51 -26.96 21.78 -0.44
N ARG A 52 -26.06 22.74 -0.69
CA ARG A 52 -24.68 22.47 -1.10
C ARG A 52 -23.89 21.92 0.10
N PRO A 53 -23.30 20.72 0.02
CA PRO A 53 -22.44 20.22 1.07
C PRO A 53 -21.13 21.02 1.17
N VAL A 54 -20.60 21.14 2.37
CA VAL A 54 -19.31 21.75 2.62
C VAL A 54 -18.21 20.72 2.37
N LEU A 55 -17.25 21.04 1.51
CA LEU A 55 -16.07 20.20 1.29
C LEU A 55 -14.97 20.58 2.27
N THR A 56 -14.44 19.58 2.98
CA THR A 56 -13.29 19.72 3.88
C THR A 56 -12.21 18.73 3.46
N GLY A 57 -11.00 19.21 3.20
CA GLY A 57 -9.86 18.39 2.82
C GLY A 57 -9.10 17.88 4.05
N LEU A 58 -8.74 16.62 4.04
CA LEU A 58 -7.90 15.99 5.07
C LEU A 58 -6.76 15.22 4.39
N ALA A 59 -5.54 15.31 4.91
CA ALA A 59 -4.42 14.55 4.38
C ALA A 59 -3.39 14.22 5.48
N PRO A 60 -2.59 13.17 5.32
CA PRO A 60 -1.53 12.85 6.26
C PRO A 60 -0.34 13.82 6.18
N THR A 61 -0.16 14.51 5.05
CA THR A 61 1.00 15.38 4.81
C THR A 61 0.60 16.83 4.53
N HIS A 62 1.46 17.78 4.93
CA HIS A 62 1.25 19.21 4.62
C HIS A 62 1.29 19.51 3.11
N GLN A 63 2.05 18.73 2.33
CA GLN A 63 2.08 18.88 0.88
C GLN A 63 0.72 18.57 0.26
N ALA A 64 0.07 17.47 0.63
CA ALA A 64 -1.26 17.12 0.15
C ALA A 64 -2.33 18.11 0.64
N VAL A 65 -2.20 18.63 1.87
CA VAL A 65 -3.05 19.72 2.38
C VAL A 65 -2.92 20.96 1.49
N LYS A 66 -1.69 21.34 1.11
CA LYS A 66 -1.44 22.48 0.20
C LYS A 66 -2.10 22.23 -1.15
N GLU A 67 -1.93 21.06 -1.75
CA GLU A 67 -2.52 20.72 -3.05
C GLU A 67 -4.05 20.82 -3.05
N MET A 68 -4.72 20.37 -2.00
CA MET A 68 -6.16 20.52 -1.84
C MET A 68 -6.56 21.99 -1.63
N SER A 69 -5.77 22.76 -0.88
CA SER A 69 -6.01 24.20 -0.69
C SER A 69 -5.85 25.00 -1.99
N ASP A 70 -4.88 24.63 -2.83
CA ASP A 70 -4.63 25.27 -4.14
C ASP A 70 -5.78 25.04 -5.14
N VAL A 71 -6.61 24.01 -4.92
CA VAL A 71 -7.83 23.78 -5.72
C VAL A 71 -9.11 24.35 -5.08
N GLY A 72 -8.96 25.11 -3.98
CA GLY A 72 -10.08 25.81 -3.32
C GLY A 72 -10.80 24.99 -2.24
N VAL A 73 -10.27 23.87 -1.81
CA VAL A 73 -10.80 23.09 -0.68
C VAL A 73 -10.12 23.53 0.61
N ARG A 74 -10.89 23.95 1.62
CA ARG A 74 -10.35 24.17 2.97
C ARG A 74 -9.77 22.85 3.48
N ALA A 75 -8.49 22.79 3.78
CA ALA A 75 -7.82 21.55 4.13
C ALA A 75 -6.92 21.67 5.37
N GLN A 76 -6.77 20.56 6.08
CA GLN A 76 -5.88 20.40 7.24
C GLN A 76 -5.33 18.97 7.33
N THR A 77 -4.37 18.75 8.23
CA THR A 77 -3.85 17.39 8.43
C THR A 77 -4.84 16.51 9.19
N ILE A 78 -4.83 15.19 8.91
CA ILE A 78 -5.65 14.20 9.64
C ILE A 78 -5.40 14.31 11.15
N LYS A 79 -4.15 14.41 11.58
CA LYS A 79 -3.79 14.57 13.01
C LYS A 79 -4.41 15.83 13.64
N SER A 80 -4.35 16.96 12.91
CA SER A 80 -4.95 18.22 13.38
C SER A 80 -6.45 18.07 13.61
N PHE A 81 -7.14 17.46 12.62
CA PHE A 81 -8.58 17.24 12.70
C PHE A 81 -8.96 16.32 13.89
N ILE A 82 -8.22 15.23 14.09
CA ILE A 82 -8.47 14.29 15.21
C ILE A 82 -8.30 15.03 16.55
N VAL A 83 -7.19 15.75 16.72
CA VAL A 83 -6.92 16.50 17.96
C VAL A 83 -8.01 17.56 18.21
N GLU A 84 -8.41 18.32 17.20
CA GLU A 84 -9.49 19.32 17.32
C GLU A 84 -10.83 18.67 17.72
N HIS A 85 -11.16 17.51 17.12
CA HIS A 85 -12.36 16.75 17.47
C HIS A 85 -12.31 16.21 18.91
N GLU A 86 -11.18 15.65 19.34
CA GLU A 86 -10.99 15.13 20.68
C GLU A 86 -11.06 16.25 21.74
N GLN A 87 -10.45 17.41 21.47
CA GLN A 87 -10.51 18.57 22.36
C GLN A 87 -11.93 19.12 22.50
N ALA A 88 -12.66 19.28 21.41
CA ALA A 88 -14.06 19.70 21.43
C ALA A 88 -14.92 18.71 22.23
N THR A 89 -14.75 17.41 21.99
CA THR A 89 -15.49 16.36 22.69
C THR A 89 -15.15 16.33 24.19
N ALA A 90 -13.88 16.46 24.56
CA ALA A 90 -13.44 16.55 25.95
C ALA A 90 -13.98 17.81 26.65
N GLY A 91 -14.17 18.91 25.91
CA GLY A 91 -14.84 20.14 26.37
C GLY A 91 -16.36 20.01 26.52
N GLY A 92 -16.94 18.84 26.17
CA GLY A 92 -18.38 18.60 26.25
C GLY A 92 -19.15 19.03 25.00
N GLU A 93 -18.47 19.46 23.93
CA GLU A 93 -19.10 19.77 22.65
C GLU A 93 -19.44 18.48 21.89
N LYS A 94 -20.51 18.57 21.08
CA LYS A 94 -20.84 17.49 20.12
C LYS A 94 -20.63 18.01 18.70
N PRO A 95 -19.45 17.77 18.10
CA PRO A 95 -19.22 18.22 16.74
C PRO A 95 -20.28 17.70 15.77
N ASP A 96 -20.88 18.60 14.98
CA ASP A 96 -21.88 18.27 13.96
C ASP A 96 -21.25 18.45 12.56
N TYR A 97 -21.15 17.34 11.82
CA TYR A 97 -20.61 17.30 10.47
C TYR A 97 -21.68 16.99 9.41
N LYS A 98 -22.97 17.09 9.77
CA LYS A 98 -24.05 16.93 8.79
C LYS A 98 -23.91 17.91 7.65
N GLY A 99 -24.09 17.43 6.42
CA GLY A 99 -23.87 18.24 5.22
C GLY A 99 -22.40 18.54 4.91
N GLN A 100 -21.44 17.92 5.62
CA GLN A 100 -20.03 17.99 5.27
C GLN A 100 -19.57 16.71 4.55
N VAL A 101 -18.71 16.89 3.55
CA VAL A 101 -18.03 15.82 2.84
C VAL A 101 -16.52 16.01 3.02
N PHE A 102 -15.89 15.06 3.67
CA PHE A 102 -14.46 15.03 3.91
C PHE A 102 -13.75 14.33 2.75
N LEU A 103 -12.89 15.07 2.04
CA LEU A 103 -12.01 14.53 1.02
C LEU A 103 -10.68 14.15 1.69
N ILE A 104 -10.42 12.84 1.85
CA ILE A 104 -9.22 12.33 2.51
C ILE A 104 -8.22 11.93 1.45
N ASP A 105 -7.25 12.80 1.13
CA ASP A 105 -6.23 12.50 0.13
C ASP A 105 -5.02 11.76 0.73
N GLU A 106 -4.28 11.05 -0.11
CA GLU A 106 -3.17 10.15 0.26
C GLU A 106 -3.56 9.18 1.39
N SER A 107 -4.79 8.63 1.34
CA SER A 107 -5.33 7.71 2.36
C SER A 107 -4.49 6.44 2.56
N SER A 108 -3.68 6.04 1.57
CA SER A 108 -2.73 4.92 1.68
C SER A 108 -1.63 5.16 2.73
N MET A 109 -1.34 6.43 3.05
CA MET A 109 -0.33 6.82 4.05
C MET A 109 -0.88 6.93 5.48
N ALA A 110 -2.17 6.75 5.71
CA ALA A 110 -2.77 6.76 7.04
C ALA A 110 -2.77 5.35 7.65
N GLY A 111 -2.27 5.21 8.88
CA GLY A 111 -2.25 3.94 9.60
C GLY A 111 -3.60 3.58 10.22
N ASN A 112 -3.66 2.39 10.84
CA ASN A 112 -4.91 1.87 11.43
C ASN A 112 -5.48 2.79 12.49
N GLN A 113 -4.66 3.32 13.39
CA GLN A 113 -5.11 4.13 14.51
C GLN A 113 -5.72 5.45 14.02
N ASP A 114 -5.02 6.15 13.13
CA ASP A 114 -5.49 7.42 12.58
C ASP A 114 -6.76 7.26 11.75
N THR A 115 -6.80 6.22 10.90
CA THR A 115 -7.98 5.94 10.09
C THR A 115 -9.19 5.59 10.96
N ALA A 116 -9.01 4.80 12.01
CA ALA A 116 -10.09 4.44 12.93
C ALA A 116 -10.61 5.68 13.68
N ALA A 117 -9.72 6.48 14.27
CA ALA A 117 -10.10 7.71 14.97
C ALA A 117 -10.81 8.70 14.05
N LEU A 118 -10.28 8.90 12.84
CA LEU A 118 -10.86 9.76 11.82
C LEU A 118 -12.27 9.33 11.43
N PHE A 119 -12.46 8.04 11.10
CA PHE A 119 -13.76 7.52 10.69
C PHE A 119 -14.77 7.55 11.82
N GLN A 120 -14.36 7.26 13.05
CA GLN A 120 -15.22 7.38 14.24
C GLN A 120 -15.67 8.82 14.46
N ALA A 121 -14.74 9.79 14.36
CA ALA A 121 -15.06 11.21 14.50
C ALA A 121 -16.07 11.67 13.43
N ILE A 122 -15.83 11.35 12.16
CA ILE A 122 -16.72 11.72 11.05
C ILE A 122 -18.09 11.04 11.20
N ALA A 123 -18.12 9.75 11.57
CA ALA A 123 -19.37 9.01 11.77
C ALA A 123 -20.20 9.58 12.92
N ALA A 124 -19.56 9.86 14.06
CA ALA A 124 -20.22 10.43 15.23
C ALA A 124 -20.85 11.80 14.94
N GLY A 125 -20.20 12.64 14.11
CA GLY A 125 -20.72 13.93 13.68
C GLY A 125 -21.74 13.86 12.53
N GLY A 126 -21.98 12.69 11.93
CA GLY A 126 -22.92 12.53 10.81
C GLY A 126 -22.39 13.04 9.47
N GLY A 127 -21.07 13.18 9.31
CA GLY A 127 -20.41 13.55 8.08
C GLY A 127 -20.26 12.39 7.09
N ARG A 128 -19.85 12.69 5.84
CA ARG A 128 -19.48 11.73 4.81
C ARG A 128 -17.99 11.84 4.49
N ALA A 129 -17.36 10.74 4.07
CA ALA A 129 -15.97 10.76 3.68
C ALA A 129 -15.70 10.05 2.34
N VAL A 130 -14.81 10.63 1.57
CA VAL A 130 -14.24 10.09 0.34
C VAL A 130 -12.77 9.85 0.57
N SER A 131 -12.36 8.59 0.75
CA SER A 131 -10.97 8.20 0.89
C SER A 131 -10.33 8.07 -0.48
N MET A 132 -9.31 8.88 -0.77
CA MET A 132 -8.58 8.87 -2.03
C MET A 132 -7.13 8.51 -1.78
N GLY A 133 -6.56 7.64 -2.61
CA GLY A 133 -5.17 7.22 -2.44
C GLY A 133 -4.72 6.27 -3.54
N ASP A 134 -3.50 5.79 -3.40
CA ASP A 134 -2.90 4.82 -4.31
C ASP A 134 -2.23 3.71 -3.49
N ILE A 135 -2.79 2.50 -3.52
CA ILE A 135 -2.26 1.35 -2.77
C ILE A 135 -0.93 0.82 -3.32
N ASP A 136 -0.54 1.24 -4.52
CA ASP A 136 0.73 0.86 -5.15
C ASP A 136 1.87 1.84 -4.83
N GLN A 137 1.57 2.99 -4.18
CA GLN A 137 2.56 3.90 -3.61
C GLN A 137 2.97 3.46 -2.19
N PHE A 138 3.79 4.27 -1.50
CA PHE A 138 4.16 3.98 -0.12
C PHE A 138 2.94 3.92 0.80
N GLU A 139 2.97 2.94 1.67
CA GLU A 139 2.01 2.79 2.75
C GLU A 139 2.38 3.65 3.96
N SER A 140 1.51 3.65 4.96
CA SER A 140 1.77 4.32 6.23
C SER A 140 3.06 3.81 6.89
N VAL A 141 3.81 4.72 7.50
CA VAL A 141 4.90 4.37 8.43
C VAL A 141 4.34 3.73 9.71
N ASP A 142 3.14 4.17 10.12
CA ASP A 142 2.39 3.58 11.22
C ASP A 142 1.79 2.22 10.83
N VAL A 143 1.44 1.42 11.83
CA VAL A 143 0.97 0.05 11.63
C VAL A 143 -0.32 -0.01 10.82
N GLY A 144 -0.31 -0.87 9.79
CA GLY A 144 -1.47 -1.26 9.02
C GLY A 144 -1.59 -0.58 7.66
N ALA A 145 -2.47 -1.12 6.83
CA ALA A 145 -2.82 -0.61 5.52
C ALA A 145 -4.36 -0.57 5.36
N PRO A 146 -5.05 0.30 6.15
CA PRO A 146 -6.51 0.28 6.21
C PRO A 146 -7.16 0.61 4.87
N PHE A 147 -6.61 1.53 4.08
CA PHE A 147 -7.16 1.88 2.77
C PHE A 147 -7.17 0.69 1.81
N LYS A 148 -6.08 -0.09 1.77
CA LYS A 148 -6.01 -1.35 1.00
C LYS A 148 -7.02 -2.37 1.51
N LEU A 149 -7.08 -2.57 2.84
CA LEU A 149 -8.02 -3.53 3.44
C LEU A 149 -9.48 -3.16 3.20
N MET A 150 -9.82 -1.88 3.25
CA MET A 150 -11.17 -1.41 2.95
C MET A 150 -11.56 -1.70 1.50
N GLN A 151 -10.66 -1.50 0.53
CA GLN A 151 -10.92 -1.84 -0.86
C GLN A 151 -11.08 -3.34 -1.09
N GLU A 152 -10.25 -4.17 -0.46
CA GLU A 152 -10.23 -5.61 -0.70
C GLU A 152 -11.28 -6.37 0.09
N ARG A 153 -11.68 -5.88 1.28
CA ARG A 153 -12.38 -6.68 2.27
C ARG A 153 -13.63 -6.05 2.87
N SER A 154 -13.92 -4.80 2.57
CA SER A 154 -15.15 -4.14 3.05
C SER A 154 -16.19 -4.01 1.91
N PRO A 155 -17.47 -3.71 2.25
CA PRO A 155 -18.49 -3.39 1.26
C PRO A 155 -18.37 -1.98 0.71
N MET A 156 -17.31 -1.24 1.01
CA MET A 156 -17.10 0.14 0.55
C MET A 156 -17.09 0.21 -0.98
N ASP A 157 -17.90 1.07 -1.56
CA ASP A 157 -17.87 1.33 -2.98
C ASP A 157 -16.58 2.08 -3.37
N VAL A 158 -15.89 1.57 -4.39
CA VAL A 158 -14.59 2.11 -4.83
C VAL A 158 -14.61 2.36 -6.34
N ALA A 159 -14.30 3.59 -6.73
CA ALA A 159 -13.99 3.92 -8.12
C ALA A 159 -12.48 3.84 -8.37
N ILE A 160 -12.08 3.35 -9.55
CA ILE A 160 -10.67 3.21 -9.93
C ILE A 160 -10.37 4.15 -11.10
N MET A 161 -9.33 4.98 -10.94
CA MET A 161 -8.79 5.86 -11.97
C MET A 161 -7.46 5.28 -12.45
N LYS A 162 -7.43 4.77 -13.69
CA LYS A 162 -6.26 4.08 -14.28
C LYS A 162 -5.54 4.92 -15.34
N GLU A 163 -6.22 5.87 -15.96
CA GLU A 163 -5.68 6.61 -17.08
C GLU A 163 -4.69 7.67 -16.62
N ILE A 164 -3.42 7.41 -16.82
CA ILE A 164 -2.32 8.32 -16.46
C ILE A 164 -2.27 9.47 -17.48
N VAL A 165 -2.34 10.70 -16.98
CA VAL A 165 -2.33 11.93 -17.80
C VAL A 165 -1.13 12.85 -17.51
N ARG A 166 -0.34 12.57 -16.47
CA ARG A 166 0.81 13.38 -16.06
C ARG A 166 1.95 13.36 -17.08
N GLN A 167 2.33 12.16 -17.51
CA GLN A 167 3.40 11.97 -18.48
C GLN A 167 2.93 12.36 -19.88
N LYS A 168 3.59 13.33 -20.51
CA LYS A 168 3.29 13.76 -21.87
C LYS A 168 3.75 12.74 -22.90
N ASP A 169 4.94 12.17 -22.68
CA ASP A 169 5.49 11.13 -23.54
C ASP A 169 4.79 9.78 -23.37
N ALA A 170 4.48 9.11 -24.48
CA ALA A 170 3.76 7.84 -24.47
C ALA A 170 4.61 6.67 -23.94
N GLN A 171 5.94 6.69 -24.19
CA GLN A 171 6.85 5.66 -23.69
C GLN A 171 6.98 5.75 -22.18
N LEU A 172 7.19 6.96 -21.67
CA LEU A 172 7.28 7.19 -20.22
C LEU A 172 5.97 6.83 -19.51
N ARG A 173 4.81 7.21 -20.08
CA ARG A 173 3.50 6.79 -19.57
C ARG A 173 3.33 5.27 -19.58
N GLY A 174 3.75 4.61 -20.67
CA GLY A 174 3.79 3.15 -20.77
C GLY A 174 4.71 2.51 -19.74
N ALA A 175 5.87 3.11 -19.46
CA ALA A 175 6.80 2.62 -18.43
C ALA A 175 6.16 2.66 -17.04
N VAL A 176 5.44 3.72 -16.69
CA VAL A 176 4.75 3.82 -15.40
C VAL A 176 3.66 2.73 -15.26
N HIS A 177 2.89 2.47 -16.33
CA HIS A 177 1.93 1.34 -16.34
C HIS A 177 2.63 -0.01 -16.19
N ASP A 178 3.76 -0.21 -16.88
CA ASP A 178 4.54 -1.46 -16.78
C ASP A 178 5.07 -1.69 -15.37
N ILE A 179 5.47 -0.62 -14.65
CA ILE A 179 5.90 -0.71 -13.23
C ILE A 179 4.71 -1.13 -12.34
N ILE A 180 3.55 -0.52 -12.51
CA ILE A 180 2.33 -0.87 -11.75
C ILE A 180 2.00 -2.37 -11.94
N ASP A 181 2.07 -2.84 -13.18
CA ASP A 181 1.78 -4.24 -13.54
C ASP A 181 2.93 -5.21 -13.25
N ASN A 182 4.00 -4.75 -12.56
CA ASN A 182 5.22 -5.53 -12.27
C ASN A 182 5.97 -6.06 -13.51
N ARG A 183 5.83 -5.38 -14.65
CA ARG A 183 6.57 -5.66 -15.88
C ARG A 183 7.85 -4.83 -15.97
N ILE A 184 8.73 -5.00 -14.99
CA ILE A 184 9.90 -4.14 -14.77
C ILE A 184 10.83 -4.08 -16.00
N ASP A 185 11.08 -5.23 -16.67
CA ASP A 185 11.93 -5.23 -17.88
C ASP A 185 11.33 -4.40 -19.03
N ALA A 186 10.00 -4.44 -19.19
CA ALA A 186 9.32 -3.66 -20.19
C ALA A 186 9.40 -2.15 -19.87
N ALA A 187 9.21 -1.81 -18.59
CA ALA A 187 9.35 -0.43 -18.12
C ALA A 187 10.75 0.13 -18.39
N LEU A 188 11.77 -0.63 -18.04
CA LEU A 188 13.17 -0.22 -18.25
C LEU A 188 13.50 -0.07 -19.72
N LYS A 189 13.08 -0.99 -20.59
CA LYS A 189 13.28 -0.86 -22.06
C LYS A 189 12.68 0.45 -22.61
N ARG A 190 11.50 0.87 -22.10
CA ARG A 190 10.89 2.14 -22.48
C ARG A 190 11.70 3.33 -21.99
N ILE A 191 12.22 3.27 -20.75
CA ILE A 191 13.04 4.33 -20.17
C ILE A 191 14.39 4.41 -20.89
N GLU A 192 15.06 3.29 -21.08
CA GLU A 192 16.37 3.21 -21.80
C GLU A 192 16.30 3.64 -23.26
N SER A 193 15.15 3.45 -23.91
CA SER A 193 14.94 3.91 -25.29
C SER A 193 14.87 5.44 -25.42
N GLN A 194 14.72 6.16 -24.32
CA GLN A 194 14.79 7.60 -24.31
C GLN A 194 16.26 8.04 -24.39
N PRO A 195 16.58 8.99 -25.27
CA PRO A 195 17.92 9.59 -25.30
C PRO A 195 18.18 10.33 -23.99
N GLY A 196 19.44 10.49 -23.62
CA GLY A 196 19.80 11.39 -22.53
C GLY A 196 19.25 12.80 -22.78
N ASP A 197 18.83 13.47 -21.73
CA ASP A 197 18.21 14.79 -21.83
C ASP A 197 19.24 15.88 -22.17
N ARG A 198 19.29 16.27 -23.45
CA ARG A 198 20.16 17.33 -23.94
C ARG A 198 19.58 18.74 -23.74
N VAL A 199 18.26 18.86 -23.65
CA VAL A 199 17.56 20.14 -23.64
C VAL A 199 17.72 20.83 -22.29
N SER A 200 17.86 20.07 -21.22
CA SER A 200 17.98 20.60 -19.87
C SER A 200 19.39 21.00 -19.45
N ARG A 201 20.42 20.85 -20.33
CA ARG A 201 21.82 20.99 -19.97
C ARG A 201 22.45 22.23 -20.54
N ASP A 202 23.50 22.71 -19.88
CA ASP A 202 24.38 23.70 -20.41
C ASP A 202 25.19 23.14 -21.60
N VAL A 203 25.63 23.99 -22.51
CA VAL A 203 26.22 23.57 -23.78
C VAL A 203 27.45 22.67 -23.61
N ASP A 204 28.22 22.88 -22.54
CA ASP A 204 29.44 22.13 -22.24
C ASP A 204 29.23 20.96 -21.26
N ALA A 205 27.99 20.70 -20.81
CA ALA A 205 27.71 19.66 -19.86
C ALA A 205 27.71 18.27 -20.52
N ILE A 206 28.27 17.29 -19.82
CA ILE A 206 28.22 15.89 -20.25
C ILE A 206 26.77 15.41 -20.22
N VAL A 207 26.29 14.92 -21.37
CA VAL A 207 24.94 14.33 -21.49
C VAL A 207 25.09 12.82 -21.30
N PRO A 208 24.33 12.20 -20.39
CA PRO A 208 24.29 10.75 -20.26
C PRO A 208 23.87 10.07 -21.57
N ASP A 209 24.50 8.93 -21.90
CA ASP A 209 24.20 8.19 -23.13
C ASP A 209 22.77 7.63 -23.16
N SER A 210 22.24 7.27 -21.99
CA SER A 210 20.87 6.79 -21.85
C SER A 210 20.22 7.29 -20.55
N ALA A 211 18.89 7.21 -20.48
CA ALA A 211 18.12 7.57 -19.30
C ALA A 211 18.33 6.59 -18.12
N PHE A 212 19.03 5.45 -18.31
CA PHE A 212 19.37 4.50 -17.28
C PHE A 212 20.85 4.18 -17.31
N GLN A 213 21.58 4.57 -16.25
CA GLN A 213 23.04 4.46 -16.18
C GLN A 213 23.47 3.63 -14.98
N GLU A 214 24.33 2.65 -15.25
CA GLU A 214 25.07 1.89 -14.23
C GLU A 214 26.41 2.53 -13.99
N THR A 215 26.77 2.77 -12.73
CA THR A 215 27.99 3.48 -12.33
C THR A 215 28.47 3.07 -10.96
N THR A 216 29.76 3.16 -10.72
CA THR A 216 30.38 2.90 -9.41
C THR A 216 30.34 4.12 -8.47
N THR A 217 30.02 5.30 -9.00
CA THR A 217 29.98 6.59 -8.28
C THR A 217 28.64 7.31 -8.45
N PRO A 218 27.50 6.65 -8.16
CA PRO A 218 26.18 7.20 -8.48
C PRO A 218 25.88 8.55 -7.80
N VAL A 219 26.45 8.81 -6.65
CA VAL A 219 26.28 10.11 -5.95
C VAL A 219 26.99 11.22 -6.69
N ASP A 220 28.25 11.00 -7.10
CA ASP A 220 29.04 12.01 -7.80
C ASP A 220 28.47 12.29 -9.18
N ASP A 221 28.00 11.25 -9.88
CA ASP A 221 27.39 11.38 -11.20
C ASP A 221 26.06 12.15 -11.13
N ILE A 222 25.26 11.95 -10.10
CA ILE A 222 24.03 12.73 -9.85
C ILE A 222 24.36 14.21 -9.57
N VAL A 223 25.41 14.46 -8.77
CA VAL A 223 25.87 15.83 -8.50
C VAL A 223 26.33 16.51 -9.80
N ALA A 224 27.15 15.82 -10.61
CA ALA A 224 27.62 16.32 -11.90
C ALA A 224 26.47 16.55 -12.89
N ASP A 225 25.52 15.60 -12.99
CA ASP A 225 24.33 15.74 -13.81
C ASP A 225 23.53 16.98 -13.42
N TRP A 226 23.16 17.10 -12.14
CA TRP A 226 22.31 18.20 -11.71
C TRP A 226 22.99 19.56 -11.85
N THR A 227 24.27 19.66 -11.46
CA THR A 227 25.04 20.89 -11.55
C THR A 227 25.42 21.27 -12.99
N GLY A 228 25.40 20.32 -13.93
CA GLY A 228 25.58 20.53 -15.36
C GLY A 228 24.30 20.95 -16.08
N ARG A 229 23.16 21.08 -15.40
CA ARG A 229 21.92 21.57 -16.00
C ARG A 229 21.84 23.08 -15.97
N THR A 230 21.07 23.66 -16.90
CA THR A 230 20.73 25.07 -16.86
C THR A 230 19.96 25.42 -15.58
N GLN A 231 20.04 26.69 -15.14
CA GLN A 231 19.32 27.10 -13.91
C GLN A 231 17.80 26.81 -14.00
N ASP A 232 17.19 27.09 -15.15
CA ASP A 232 15.77 26.78 -15.37
C ASP A 232 15.46 25.28 -15.24
N ALA A 233 16.36 24.44 -15.77
CA ALA A 233 16.22 22.98 -15.63
C ALA A 233 16.47 22.49 -14.20
N ARG A 234 17.46 23.09 -13.48
CA ARG A 234 17.69 22.79 -12.04
C ARG A 234 16.44 23.07 -11.20
N ASP A 235 15.79 24.20 -11.43
CA ASP A 235 14.58 24.62 -10.71
C ASP A 235 13.40 23.66 -10.97
N ARG A 236 13.39 22.99 -12.12
CA ARG A 236 12.38 22.01 -12.54
C ARG A 236 12.81 20.56 -12.38
N THR A 237 13.97 20.30 -11.75
CA THR A 237 14.50 18.95 -11.49
C THR A 237 14.31 18.56 -10.03
N LEU A 238 13.73 17.38 -9.81
CA LEU A 238 13.64 16.73 -8.50
C LEU A 238 14.66 15.60 -8.42
N ILE A 239 15.53 15.63 -7.41
CA ILE A 239 16.45 14.53 -7.13
C ILE A 239 15.80 13.63 -6.05
N ILE A 240 15.67 12.34 -6.35
CA ILE A 240 15.08 11.34 -5.45
C ILE A 240 16.14 10.32 -5.09
N THR A 241 16.31 10.07 -3.81
CA THR A 241 17.13 8.95 -3.32
C THR A 241 16.29 8.11 -2.34
N GLN A 242 16.55 6.82 -2.25
CA GLN A 242 15.79 5.99 -1.32
C GLN A 242 16.41 6.04 0.09
N LEU A 243 17.74 6.13 0.17
CA LEU A 243 18.48 6.14 1.44
C LEU A 243 18.77 7.57 1.90
N ASN A 244 18.58 7.85 3.21
CA ASN A 244 18.91 9.15 3.79
C ASN A 244 20.41 9.49 3.71
N ALA A 245 21.30 8.49 3.73
CA ALA A 245 22.73 8.70 3.55
C ALA A 245 23.03 9.29 2.17
N ASP A 246 22.46 8.71 1.10
CA ASP A 246 22.62 9.20 -0.27
C ASP A 246 22.05 10.60 -0.44
N ARG A 247 20.87 10.85 0.11
CA ARG A 247 20.26 12.19 0.08
C ARG A 247 21.20 13.25 0.67
N ARG A 248 21.86 12.93 1.78
CA ARG A 248 22.82 13.84 2.41
C ARG A 248 24.07 14.01 1.57
N ALA A 249 24.60 12.93 1.04
CA ALA A 249 25.81 12.97 0.21
C ALA A 249 25.58 13.79 -1.07
N VAL A 250 24.48 13.55 -1.76
CA VAL A 250 24.09 14.34 -2.95
C VAL A 250 23.92 15.83 -2.60
N ASN A 251 23.20 16.13 -1.51
CA ASN A 251 23.01 17.53 -1.08
C ASN A 251 24.33 18.22 -0.72
N ALA A 252 25.22 17.55 -0.01
CA ALA A 252 26.54 18.07 0.35
C ALA A 252 27.42 18.26 -0.89
N GLY A 253 27.40 17.32 -1.83
CA GLY A 253 28.12 17.42 -3.11
C GLY A 253 27.64 18.58 -3.97
N ILE A 254 26.33 18.80 -4.06
CA ILE A 254 25.77 19.96 -4.79
C ILE A 254 26.22 21.26 -4.15
N HIS A 255 26.09 21.39 -2.82
CA HIS A 255 26.55 22.59 -2.10
C HIS A 255 28.03 22.87 -2.35
N ALA A 256 28.90 21.85 -2.22
CA ALA A 256 30.33 22.01 -2.44
C ALA A 256 30.64 22.42 -3.89
N THR A 257 30.05 21.77 -4.88
CA THR A 257 30.26 22.09 -6.30
C THR A 257 29.81 23.49 -6.65
N LEU A 258 28.64 23.92 -6.13
CA LEU A 258 28.14 25.30 -6.38
C LEU A 258 29.03 26.35 -5.68
N ALA A 259 29.55 26.06 -4.49
CA ALA A 259 30.49 26.92 -3.77
C ALA A 259 31.80 27.05 -4.54
N GLU A 260 32.38 25.94 -5.04
CA GLU A 260 33.61 25.94 -5.85
C GLU A 260 33.48 26.71 -7.16
N ARG A 261 32.30 26.64 -7.78
CA ARG A 261 32.00 27.39 -9.01
C ARG A 261 31.70 28.89 -8.78
N GLY A 262 31.64 29.31 -7.48
CA GLY A 262 31.27 30.68 -7.14
C GLY A 262 29.79 31.00 -7.42
N GLU A 263 28.93 29.98 -7.57
CA GLU A 263 27.49 30.17 -7.75
C GLU A 263 26.79 30.48 -6.42
N LEU A 264 27.46 30.24 -5.28
CA LEU A 264 26.99 30.60 -3.93
C LEU A 264 27.76 31.85 -3.42
N GLY A 265 27.17 32.55 -2.46
CA GLY A 265 27.76 33.70 -1.82
C GLY A 265 29.12 33.40 -1.13
N GLU A 266 30.04 34.36 -1.12
CA GLU A 266 31.36 34.20 -0.51
C GLU A 266 31.29 33.96 1.03
N LYS A 267 30.34 34.64 1.70
CA LYS A 267 30.15 34.48 3.14
C LYS A 267 29.50 33.12 3.48
N ALA A 268 30.15 32.40 4.37
CA ALA A 268 29.67 31.13 4.88
C ALA A 268 29.42 31.22 6.39
N VAL A 269 28.37 30.55 6.85
CA VAL A 269 28.12 30.34 8.28
C VAL A 269 27.92 28.84 8.56
N ARG A 270 28.58 28.32 9.60
CA ARG A 270 28.33 26.97 10.08
C ARG A 270 27.28 27.02 11.19
N VAL A 271 26.26 26.20 11.02
CA VAL A 271 25.13 26.11 11.96
C VAL A 271 24.83 24.68 12.34
N PRO A 272 24.43 24.46 13.62
CA PRO A 272 23.99 23.13 14.06
C PRO A 272 22.63 22.78 13.46
N VAL A 273 22.48 21.50 13.11
CA VAL A 273 21.22 20.94 12.60
C VAL A 273 20.88 19.63 13.34
N LEU A 274 19.59 19.37 13.48
CA LEU A 274 19.05 18.19 14.14
C LEU A 274 18.54 17.19 13.10
N GLU A 275 19.19 16.04 13.04
CA GLU A 275 18.79 14.93 12.18
C GLU A 275 18.04 13.89 13.01
N LYS A 276 16.75 13.68 12.67
CA LYS A 276 15.89 12.74 13.38
C LYS A 276 16.39 11.30 13.22
N ILE A 277 16.50 10.60 14.35
CA ILE A 277 16.81 9.18 14.39
C ILE A 277 15.51 8.41 14.36
N THR A 278 15.37 7.49 13.39
CA THR A 278 14.20 6.64 13.26
C THR A 278 14.50 5.30 13.92
N HIS A 279 14.04 5.14 15.15
CA HIS A 279 14.08 3.88 15.88
C HIS A 279 12.68 3.49 16.34
N THR A 280 12.45 2.20 16.53
CA THR A 280 11.25 1.71 17.19
C THR A 280 11.27 2.07 18.67
N ARG A 281 10.10 2.15 19.30
CA ARG A 281 9.99 2.37 20.74
C ARG A 281 10.76 1.32 21.55
N HIS A 282 10.87 0.10 21.04
CA HIS A 282 11.64 -0.98 21.66
C HIS A 282 13.16 -0.70 21.64
N GLU A 283 13.67 -0.19 20.52
CA GLU A 283 15.09 0.17 20.38
C GLU A 283 15.44 1.35 21.30
N PHE A 284 14.58 2.37 21.37
CA PHE A 284 14.76 3.49 22.29
C PHE A 284 14.80 3.07 23.77
N ASN A 285 14.18 1.96 24.15
CA ASN A 285 14.26 1.41 25.50
C ASN A 285 15.64 0.84 25.85
N GLN A 286 16.53 0.69 24.85
CA GLN A 286 17.85 0.10 25.02
C GLN A 286 18.92 1.20 25.02
N THR A 287 19.84 1.14 25.97
CA THR A 287 20.96 2.11 26.04
C THR A 287 21.87 2.08 24.81
N GLN A 288 21.83 0.99 24.01
CA GLN A 288 22.59 0.86 22.76
C GLN A 288 22.16 1.87 21.70
N ALA A 289 20.90 2.29 21.72
CA ALA A 289 20.36 3.29 20.78
C ALA A 289 20.82 4.73 21.13
N TRP A 290 21.40 4.94 22.31
CA TRP A 290 21.79 6.25 22.81
C TRP A 290 23.29 6.47 22.73
N GLN A 291 23.69 7.68 22.37
CA GLN A 291 25.09 8.10 22.33
C GLN A 291 25.24 9.50 22.88
N SER A 292 26.42 9.80 23.46
CA SER A 292 26.76 11.16 23.88
C SER A 292 26.77 12.09 22.67
N GLY A 293 26.29 13.32 22.85
CA GLY A 293 26.13 14.32 21.79
C GLY A 293 24.81 14.25 21.02
N MET A 294 23.96 13.23 21.24
CA MET A 294 22.58 13.24 20.76
C MET A 294 21.74 14.29 21.48
N VAL A 295 20.63 14.63 20.87
CA VAL A 295 19.62 15.54 21.43
C VAL A 295 18.29 14.80 21.52
N VAL A 296 17.66 14.85 22.70
CA VAL A 296 16.30 14.34 22.92
C VAL A 296 15.31 15.49 23.00
N LYS A 297 14.22 15.42 22.24
CA LYS A 297 13.08 16.36 22.33
C LYS A 297 11.94 15.66 23.05
N ARG A 298 11.37 16.31 24.07
CA ARG A 298 10.20 15.85 24.84
C ARG A 298 9.17 16.97 24.87
N GLY A 299 8.08 16.82 24.11
CA GLY A 299 7.21 17.95 23.81
C GLY A 299 8.01 19.06 23.12
N ASP A 300 8.04 20.26 23.69
CA ASP A 300 8.79 21.40 23.14
C ASP A 300 10.18 21.62 23.77
N ARG A 301 10.59 20.75 24.69
CA ARG A 301 11.88 20.87 25.40
C ARG A 301 12.95 19.99 24.77
N TYR A 302 14.14 20.56 24.63
CA TYR A 302 15.34 19.88 24.14
C TYR A 302 16.32 19.59 25.29
N GLN A 303 16.93 18.42 25.24
CA GLN A 303 17.92 17.99 26.23
C GLN A 303 19.13 17.37 25.54
N ASP A 304 20.35 17.76 25.91
CA ASP A 304 21.57 17.16 25.37
C ASP A 304 21.91 15.87 26.12
N VAL A 305 22.20 14.81 25.40
CA VAL A 305 22.71 13.56 25.95
C VAL A 305 24.19 13.73 26.25
N LEU A 306 24.56 13.81 27.53
CA LEU A 306 25.95 14.00 27.98
C LEU A 306 26.73 12.69 28.05
N ALA A 307 26.11 11.64 28.62
CA ALA A 307 26.73 10.33 28.79
C ALA A 307 25.71 9.21 28.77
N VAL A 308 26.16 8.01 28.42
CA VAL A 308 25.36 6.78 28.42
C VAL A 308 26.10 5.71 29.20
N ASP A 309 25.53 5.31 30.34
CA ASP A 309 26.02 4.15 31.12
C ASP A 309 25.27 2.89 30.70
N ARG A 310 25.97 2.03 29.96
CA ARG A 310 25.40 0.77 29.45
C ARG A 310 25.22 -0.28 30.55
N ASN A 311 26.09 -0.24 31.57
CA ASN A 311 26.02 -1.19 32.69
C ASN A 311 24.91 -0.81 33.67
N GLY A 312 24.82 0.47 34.02
CA GLY A 312 23.76 1.02 34.86
C GLY A 312 22.43 1.22 34.12
N ARG A 313 22.41 1.04 32.78
CA ARG A 313 21.25 1.28 31.93
C ARG A 313 20.66 2.67 32.10
N THR A 314 21.51 3.67 32.19
CA THR A 314 21.10 5.05 32.39
C THR A 314 21.68 5.98 31.33
N VAL A 315 20.98 7.10 31.13
CA VAL A 315 21.37 8.20 30.25
C VAL A 315 21.40 9.48 31.07
N THR A 316 22.51 10.19 31.02
CA THR A 316 22.67 11.52 31.62
C THR A 316 22.31 12.57 30.57
N VAL A 317 21.32 13.42 30.86
CA VAL A 317 20.90 14.50 29.98
C VAL A 317 21.03 15.85 30.70
N ARG A 318 21.22 16.91 29.88
CA ARG A 318 21.24 18.31 30.34
C ARG A 318 20.15 19.07 29.58
N ASP A 319 19.26 19.74 30.31
CA ASP A 319 18.23 20.60 29.74
C ASP A 319 18.78 21.99 29.34
N GLU A 320 17.89 22.80 28.77
CA GLU A 320 18.21 24.16 28.30
C GLU A 320 18.56 25.11 29.42
N GLU A 321 18.06 24.84 30.64
CA GLU A 321 18.40 25.60 31.84
C GLU A 321 19.71 25.12 32.53
N GLY A 322 20.41 24.15 31.91
CA GLY A 322 21.66 23.60 32.39
C GLY A 322 21.53 22.55 33.50
N ARG A 323 20.31 22.16 33.89
CA ARG A 323 20.06 21.12 34.89
C ARG A 323 20.42 19.74 34.35
N ILE A 324 21.13 18.96 35.16
CA ILE A 324 21.55 17.62 34.78
C ILE A 324 20.62 16.61 35.45
N GLY A 325 20.09 15.69 34.65
CA GLY A 325 19.25 14.60 35.12
C GLY A 325 19.81 13.24 34.68
N LEU A 326 19.65 12.24 35.54
CA LEU A 326 19.97 10.84 35.25
C LEU A 326 18.65 10.07 35.09
N TYR A 327 18.45 9.40 33.94
CA TYR A 327 17.22 8.71 33.63
C TYR A 327 17.50 7.33 33.05
N SER A 328 16.60 6.39 33.25
CA SER A 328 16.58 5.22 32.38
C SER A 328 16.02 5.58 30.99
N PRO A 329 16.40 4.91 29.90
CA PRO A 329 15.79 5.15 28.61
C PRO A 329 14.26 5.06 28.62
N ARG A 330 13.69 4.16 29.42
CA ARG A 330 12.22 4.01 29.57
C ARG A 330 11.54 5.24 30.16
N GLU A 331 12.16 5.93 31.05
CA GLU A 331 11.65 7.18 31.67
C GLU A 331 11.70 8.33 30.67
N LEU A 332 12.73 8.35 29.81
CA LEU A 332 12.90 9.39 28.80
C LEU A 332 11.87 9.26 27.65
N ILE A 333 11.44 8.04 27.31
CA ILE A 333 10.56 7.79 26.17
C ILE A 333 9.07 7.75 26.55
N THR A 334 8.68 8.35 27.68
CA THR A 334 7.26 8.54 28.02
C THR A 334 6.67 9.73 27.26
N GLY A 335 5.58 9.51 26.53
CA GLY A 335 4.94 10.55 25.73
C GLY A 335 5.53 10.69 24.31
N ASP A 336 5.43 11.89 23.75
CA ASP A 336 6.03 12.24 22.45
C ASP A 336 7.51 12.58 22.65
N VAL A 337 8.36 11.60 22.35
CA VAL A 337 9.81 11.71 22.45
C VAL A 337 10.46 11.45 21.12
N GLN A 338 11.35 12.33 20.72
CA GLN A 338 12.14 12.23 19.51
C GLN A 338 13.62 12.35 19.83
N LEU A 339 14.46 11.55 19.15
CA LEU A 339 15.90 11.53 19.31
C LEU A 339 16.57 12.01 18.03
N PHE A 340 17.64 12.80 18.17
CA PHE A 340 18.32 13.42 17.03
C PHE A 340 19.83 13.26 17.15
N HIS A 341 20.49 13.08 16.00
CA HIS A 341 21.89 13.37 15.84
C HIS A 341 22.07 14.87 15.62
N ARG A 342 23.07 15.45 16.32
CA ARG A 342 23.50 16.83 16.06
C ARG A 342 24.62 16.83 15.05
N ARG A 343 24.45 17.56 13.95
CA ARG A 343 25.44 17.78 12.90
C ARG A 343 25.64 19.28 12.70
N GLU A 344 26.64 19.64 11.92
CA GLU A 344 26.82 20.99 11.41
C GLU A 344 26.74 20.98 9.90
N ILE A 345 26.11 22.00 9.34
CA ILE A 345 26.13 22.28 7.92
C ILE A 345 26.66 23.70 7.68
N GLU A 346 27.32 23.89 6.56
CA GLU A 346 27.71 25.20 6.08
C GLU A 346 26.57 25.81 5.26
N VAL A 347 26.24 27.06 5.47
CA VAL A 347 25.17 27.76 4.75
C VAL A 347 25.70 29.03 4.14
N ARG A 348 25.38 29.25 2.85
CA ARG A 348 25.75 30.42 2.04
C ARG A 348 24.52 31.02 1.38
N ALA A 349 24.60 32.29 0.99
CA ALA A 349 23.58 32.86 0.12
C ALA A 349 23.51 32.07 -1.20
N GLY A 350 22.30 31.79 -1.69
CA GLY A 350 22.04 30.94 -2.85
C GLY A 350 21.72 29.49 -2.50
N ASP A 351 22.04 29.01 -1.29
CA ASP A 351 21.67 27.67 -0.87
C ASP A 351 20.15 27.44 -0.87
N LEU A 352 19.74 26.21 -1.18
CA LEU A 352 18.36 25.76 -1.03
C LEU A 352 18.23 24.97 0.27
N LEU A 353 17.53 25.53 1.24
CA LEU A 353 17.24 24.90 2.52
C LEU A 353 15.78 24.44 2.61
N LYS A 354 15.50 23.45 3.45
CA LYS A 354 14.16 23.03 3.84
C LYS A 354 14.07 22.84 5.34
N PHE A 355 12.87 23.04 5.90
CA PHE A 355 12.60 22.61 7.26
C PHE A 355 12.37 21.08 7.31
N THR A 356 12.88 20.44 8.35
CA THR A 356 12.74 19.00 8.59
C THR A 356 11.65 18.67 9.62
N ALA A 357 11.12 19.70 10.30
CA ALA A 357 10.00 19.61 11.24
C ALA A 357 9.02 20.77 11.01
N THR A 358 7.76 20.54 11.43
CA THR A 358 6.74 21.60 11.45
C THR A 358 6.73 22.21 12.85
N ASP A 359 6.80 23.54 12.89
CA ASP A 359 6.61 24.36 14.09
C ASP A 359 5.63 25.49 13.76
N ARG A 360 4.44 25.44 14.37
CA ARG A 360 3.36 26.40 14.08
C ARG A 360 3.68 27.80 14.64
N ASP A 361 4.31 27.85 15.80
CA ASP A 361 4.61 29.10 16.48
C ASP A 361 5.71 29.89 15.75
N LEU A 362 6.65 29.15 15.15
CA LEU A 362 7.69 29.74 14.30
C LEU A 362 7.29 29.86 12.83
N GLY A 363 6.09 29.42 12.45
CA GLY A 363 5.61 29.44 11.06
C GLY A 363 6.37 28.49 10.13
N GLN A 364 7.07 27.49 10.67
CA GLN A 364 7.88 26.53 9.92
C GLN A 364 7.03 25.35 9.49
N THR A 365 7.14 24.94 8.24
CA THR A 365 6.44 23.77 7.70
C THR A 365 7.46 22.77 7.15
N ALA A 366 7.40 21.54 7.59
CA ALA A 366 8.27 20.46 7.15
C ALA A 366 8.24 20.29 5.62
N ASN A 367 9.40 20.01 5.03
CA ASN A 367 9.65 19.86 3.59
C ASN A 367 9.40 21.11 2.72
N LYS A 368 9.01 22.24 3.28
CA LYS A 368 8.94 23.49 2.54
C LYS A 368 10.34 24.03 2.29
N ARG A 369 10.62 24.40 1.03
CA ARG A 369 11.92 24.84 0.55
C ARG A 369 12.03 26.37 0.57
N TYR A 370 13.23 26.87 0.82
CA TYR A 370 13.57 28.28 0.87
C TYR A 370 14.94 28.50 0.26
N THR A 371 15.12 29.57 -0.49
CA THR A 371 16.43 30.01 -0.93
C THR A 371 17.04 30.95 0.11
N VAL A 372 18.30 30.73 0.44
CA VAL A 372 19.05 31.61 1.36
C VAL A 372 19.40 32.92 0.61
N GLU A 373 18.93 34.04 1.13
CA GLU A 373 19.25 35.37 0.57
C GLU A 373 20.55 35.92 1.14
N SER A 374 20.76 35.75 2.43
CA SER A 374 21.96 36.24 3.10
C SER A 374 22.22 35.47 4.39
N VAL A 375 23.49 35.47 4.80
CA VAL A 375 23.92 34.91 6.09
C VAL A 375 24.72 35.97 6.85
N SER A 376 24.59 35.99 8.20
CA SER A 376 25.41 36.84 9.08
C SER A 376 26.47 36.00 9.82
N GLU A 377 27.49 36.65 10.34
CA GLU A 377 28.52 36.02 11.17
C GLU A 377 27.93 35.52 12.50
N THR A 378 26.89 36.19 13.00
CA THR A 378 26.16 35.82 14.22
C THR A 378 25.32 34.56 14.06
N GLY A 379 25.06 34.11 12.82
CA GLY A 379 24.29 32.89 12.57
C GLY A 379 22.89 33.14 12.06
N ASP A 380 22.52 34.43 11.79
CA ASP A 380 21.24 34.75 11.18
C ASP A 380 21.23 34.34 9.72
N ILE A 381 20.22 33.64 9.30
CA ILE A 381 20.00 33.19 7.93
C ILE A 381 18.68 33.76 7.46
N ARG A 382 18.74 34.63 6.44
CA ARG A 382 17.54 35.16 5.81
C ARG A 382 17.12 34.28 4.65
N LEU A 383 15.89 33.80 4.75
CA LEU A 383 15.31 32.85 3.83
C LEU A 383 14.20 33.50 3.00
N LYS A 384 14.18 33.23 1.70
CA LYS A 384 13.14 33.62 0.77
C LYS A 384 12.29 32.42 0.41
N GLY A 385 11.00 32.46 0.69
CA GLY A 385 10.01 31.47 0.29
C GLY A 385 8.95 32.03 -0.64
N GLU A 386 8.00 31.20 -1.06
CA GLU A 386 6.90 31.60 -1.95
C GLU A 386 6.05 32.77 -1.41
N LYS A 387 5.87 32.86 -0.09
CA LYS A 387 4.99 33.86 0.57
C LYS A 387 5.74 34.99 1.25
N GLY A 388 7.04 35.17 0.98
CA GLY A 388 7.82 36.20 1.61
C GLY A 388 9.13 35.73 2.24
N HIS A 389 9.67 36.52 3.14
CA HIS A 389 10.95 36.29 3.80
C HIS A 389 10.78 35.89 5.24
N THR A 390 11.68 35.06 5.74
CA THR A 390 11.78 34.75 7.17
C THR A 390 13.26 34.73 7.56
N THR A 391 13.56 35.05 8.79
CA THR A 391 14.94 34.97 9.33
C THR A 391 14.97 33.94 10.43
N ILE A 392 15.96 33.06 10.40
CA ILE A 392 16.21 32.05 11.45
C ILE A 392 17.63 32.20 11.98
N ASN A 393 17.83 31.79 13.24
CA ASN A 393 19.16 31.65 13.84
C ASN A 393 19.31 30.30 14.53
N PRO A 394 19.75 29.24 13.82
CA PRO A 394 19.93 27.90 14.41
C PRO A 394 21.03 27.83 15.49
N LYS A 395 21.90 28.84 15.65
CA LYS A 395 22.90 28.90 16.73
C LYS A 395 22.24 29.22 18.08
N ASP A 396 21.24 30.08 18.05
CA ASP A 396 20.59 30.58 19.27
C ASP A 396 19.30 29.86 19.59
N VAL A 397 18.54 29.43 18.56
CA VAL A 397 17.21 28.83 18.73
C VAL A 397 17.21 27.37 18.30
N ARG A 398 17.11 26.46 19.25
CA ARG A 398 17.15 25.01 18.99
C ARG A 398 16.04 24.50 18.08
N ALA A 399 14.85 25.02 18.20
CA ALA A 399 13.73 24.68 17.31
C ALA A 399 14.02 25.03 15.83
N GLN A 400 14.90 26.00 15.58
CA GLN A 400 15.33 26.38 14.22
C GLN A 400 16.49 25.53 13.68
N GLN A 401 17.02 24.58 14.45
CA GLN A 401 18.00 23.58 13.99
C GLN A 401 17.37 22.46 13.15
N HIS A 402 16.04 22.43 13.03
CA HIS A 402 15.32 21.51 12.16
C HIS A 402 15.36 21.98 10.70
N ILE A 403 16.56 22.09 10.14
CA ILE A 403 16.82 22.45 8.74
C ILE A 403 17.78 21.45 8.09
N ASP A 404 17.73 21.37 6.76
CA ASP A 404 18.68 20.63 5.93
C ASP A 404 18.65 21.19 4.51
N TYR A 405 19.65 20.84 3.69
CA TYR A 405 19.59 21.15 2.27
C TYR A 405 18.38 20.55 1.56
N GLY A 406 17.89 21.24 0.55
CA GLY A 406 16.61 20.97 -0.10
C GLY A 406 16.67 20.46 -1.53
N TRP A 407 17.85 20.22 -2.14
CA TRP A 407 17.96 19.78 -3.54
C TRP A 407 17.48 18.32 -3.72
N ALA A 408 18.03 17.41 -2.94
CA ALA A 408 17.60 16.01 -2.96
C ALA A 408 16.63 15.69 -1.81
N VAL A 409 15.66 14.82 -2.11
CA VAL A 409 14.67 14.33 -1.16
C VAL A 409 14.63 12.80 -1.16
N THR A 410 14.04 12.21 -0.12
CA THR A 410 13.74 10.77 -0.12
C THR A 410 12.48 10.48 -0.92
N GLY A 411 12.26 9.20 -1.31
CA GLY A 411 11.03 8.78 -1.98
C GLY A 411 9.76 9.20 -1.21
N TYR A 412 9.74 9.07 0.13
CA TYR A 412 8.64 9.60 0.96
C TYR A 412 8.49 11.12 0.83
N GLY A 413 9.60 11.86 0.81
CA GLY A 413 9.59 13.32 0.62
C GLY A 413 9.17 13.76 -0.77
N ALA A 414 9.29 12.88 -1.76
CA ALA A 414 8.86 13.11 -3.14
C ALA A 414 7.37 12.81 -3.37
N GLN A 415 6.71 12.14 -2.43
CA GLN A 415 5.29 11.79 -2.58
C GLN A 415 4.43 13.06 -2.64
N GLY A 416 3.49 13.10 -3.58
CA GLY A 416 2.73 14.30 -3.90
C GLY A 416 3.40 15.22 -4.93
N ALA A 417 4.74 15.29 -5.00
CA ALA A 417 5.44 16.17 -5.93
C ALA A 417 5.20 15.80 -7.41
N SER A 418 5.32 16.80 -8.29
CA SER A 418 5.25 16.64 -9.74
C SER A 418 6.19 17.66 -10.38
N THR A 419 7.10 17.18 -11.25
CA THR A 419 8.16 18.00 -11.84
C THR A 419 8.39 17.60 -13.29
N ASP A 420 9.06 18.46 -14.06
CA ASP A 420 9.34 18.13 -15.46
C ASP A 420 10.47 17.09 -15.56
N TYR A 421 11.47 17.17 -14.70
CA TYR A 421 12.64 16.29 -14.70
C TYR A 421 12.82 15.60 -13.36
N VAL A 422 13.20 14.33 -13.40
CA VAL A 422 13.58 13.55 -12.19
C VAL A 422 14.96 12.96 -12.42
N ILE A 423 15.83 13.09 -11.43
CA ILE A 423 17.04 12.28 -11.28
C ILE A 423 16.81 11.36 -10.09
N THR A 424 17.02 10.06 -10.25
CA THR A 424 16.85 9.12 -9.15
C THR A 424 18.04 8.19 -8.98
N LEU A 425 18.41 7.93 -7.71
CA LEU A 425 19.38 6.91 -7.34
C LEU A 425 18.63 5.65 -6.94
N GLU A 426 18.81 4.62 -7.75
CA GLU A 426 18.24 3.29 -7.53
C GLU A 426 19.38 2.27 -7.45
N GLY A 427 19.42 1.43 -6.41
CA GLY A 427 20.56 0.53 -6.26
C GLY A 427 20.36 -0.51 -5.16
N THR A 428 21.40 -1.33 -4.93
CA THR A 428 21.39 -2.43 -3.97
C THR A 428 22.57 -2.44 -3.02
N GLU A 429 23.61 -1.65 -3.25
CA GLU A 429 24.77 -1.58 -2.38
C GLU A 429 24.54 -0.62 -1.20
N GLU A 430 25.46 -0.59 -0.26
CA GLU A 430 25.49 0.36 0.88
C GLU A 430 24.18 0.47 1.67
N GLY A 431 23.40 -0.61 1.76
CA GLY A 431 22.11 -0.63 2.46
C GLY A 431 20.90 -0.27 1.61
N ARG A 432 21.06 0.07 0.32
CA ARG A 432 19.99 0.39 -0.64
C ARG A 432 19.06 -0.80 -0.92
N LYS A 433 19.60 -2.05 -0.84
CA LYS A 433 18.88 -3.26 -1.19
C LYS A 433 17.53 -3.41 -0.47
N ALA A 434 17.47 -3.02 0.81
CA ALA A 434 16.22 -3.09 1.58
C ALA A 434 15.14 -2.11 1.09
N LEU A 435 15.55 -1.08 0.35
CA LEU A 435 14.68 -0.02 -0.18
C LEU A 435 14.43 -0.16 -1.69
N ALA A 436 15.12 -1.12 -2.35
CA ALA A 436 14.96 -1.43 -3.78
C ALA A 436 13.65 -2.21 -4.00
N THR A 437 12.54 -1.51 -3.98
CA THR A 437 11.21 -2.09 -4.12
C THR A 437 10.49 -1.54 -5.34
N ARG A 438 9.49 -2.28 -5.85
CA ARG A 438 8.63 -1.82 -6.93
C ARG A 438 7.94 -0.48 -6.59
N ARG A 439 7.51 -0.32 -5.35
CA ARG A 439 6.86 0.92 -4.89
C ARG A 439 7.82 2.11 -4.90
N ALA A 440 9.06 1.93 -4.47
CA ALA A 440 10.08 2.98 -4.53
C ALA A 440 10.32 3.42 -5.97
N PHE A 441 10.51 2.47 -6.88
CA PHE A 441 10.67 2.73 -8.30
C PHE A 441 9.43 3.40 -8.92
N TYR A 442 8.23 2.92 -8.59
CA TYR A 442 6.98 3.54 -9.02
C TYR A 442 6.87 5.01 -8.58
N ILE A 443 7.24 5.31 -7.33
CA ILE A 443 7.24 6.69 -6.86
C ILE A 443 8.22 7.53 -7.68
N SER A 444 9.47 7.11 -7.82
CA SER A 444 10.48 7.85 -8.59
C SER A 444 10.02 8.11 -10.03
N ALA A 445 9.60 7.07 -10.75
CA ALA A 445 9.19 7.17 -12.14
C ALA A 445 7.86 7.91 -12.34
N SER A 446 6.97 7.93 -11.36
CA SER A 446 5.66 8.57 -11.49
C SER A 446 5.68 10.08 -11.23
N ARG A 447 6.77 10.64 -10.64
CA ARG A 447 6.86 12.10 -10.36
C ARG A 447 7.11 12.94 -11.60
N VAL A 448 7.72 12.37 -12.61
CA VAL A 448 8.22 13.05 -13.80
C VAL A 448 7.09 13.36 -14.80
N LYS A 449 7.21 14.46 -15.56
CA LYS A 449 6.34 14.78 -16.70
C LYS A 449 7.03 14.53 -18.04
N GLU A 450 8.34 14.84 -18.14
CA GLU A 450 9.08 14.87 -19.40
C GLU A 450 10.21 13.85 -19.47
N HIS A 451 11.15 13.86 -18.51
CA HIS A 451 12.32 12.96 -18.55
C HIS A 451 12.74 12.49 -17.16
N VAL A 452 13.04 11.19 -17.05
CA VAL A 452 13.63 10.57 -15.85
C VAL A 452 15.04 10.06 -16.17
N GLN A 453 16.01 10.45 -15.35
CA GLN A 453 17.37 9.94 -15.38
C GLN A 453 17.59 9.04 -14.15
N ILE A 454 17.97 7.78 -14.38
CA ILE A 454 18.19 6.79 -13.33
C ILE A 454 19.67 6.47 -13.25
N TYR A 455 20.24 6.53 -12.06
CA TYR A 455 21.58 6.06 -11.72
C TYR A 455 21.50 4.85 -10.80
N THR A 456 22.32 3.83 -11.05
CA THR A 456 22.34 2.61 -10.24
C THR A 456 23.77 2.12 -10.01
N ASP A 457 23.99 1.52 -8.84
CA ASP A 457 25.25 0.84 -8.49
C ASP A 457 25.34 -0.61 -9.00
N GLY A 458 24.21 -1.20 -9.41
CA GLY A 458 24.14 -2.56 -9.94
C GLY A 458 22.79 -2.84 -10.59
N LYS A 459 22.77 -2.74 -11.93
CA LYS A 459 21.54 -2.84 -12.72
C LYS A 459 20.79 -4.15 -12.51
N GLN A 460 21.49 -5.28 -12.66
CA GLN A 460 20.84 -6.58 -12.62
C GLN A 460 20.36 -6.94 -11.21
N ASP A 461 21.16 -6.64 -10.18
CA ASP A 461 20.80 -6.91 -8.79
C ASP A 461 19.64 -6.05 -8.33
N TRP A 462 19.61 -4.79 -8.77
CA TRP A 462 18.48 -3.90 -8.51
C TRP A 462 17.19 -4.37 -9.22
N ILE A 463 17.26 -4.78 -10.50
CA ILE A 463 16.13 -5.35 -11.23
C ILE A 463 15.58 -6.58 -10.49
N ASN A 464 16.45 -7.47 -10.03
CA ASN A 464 16.05 -8.66 -9.29
C ASN A 464 15.39 -8.30 -7.95
N ALA A 465 15.91 -7.29 -7.24
CA ALA A 465 15.34 -6.80 -5.99
C ALA A 465 13.95 -6.20 -6.21
N VAL A 466 13.78 -5.33 -7.21
CA VAL A 466 12.51 -4.67 -7.52
C VAL A 466 11.42 -5.65 -7.97
N LYS A 467 11.79 -6.71 -8.70
CA LYS A 467 10.87 -7.79 -9.12
C LYS A 467 10.48 -8.71 -7.97
N SER A 468 11.27 -8.75 -6.91
CA SER A 468 10.99 -9.64 -5.77
C SER A 468 9.66 -9.24 -5.13
N PRO A 469 8.79 -10.21 -4.80
CA PRO A 469 7.54 -9.90 -4.10
C PRO A 469 7.83 -9.17 -2.79
N GLU A 470 7.19 -8.06 -2.59
CA GLU A 470 7.23 -7.36 -1.30
C GLU A 470 6.64 -8.28 -0.23
N ARG A 471 7.48 -8.77 0.69
CA ARG A 471 7.06 -9.70 1.77
C ARG A 471 6.49 -8.96 2.99
N ASP A 472 5.99 -7.77 2.82
CA ASP A 472 5.48 -7.00 3.94
C ASP A 472 4.14 -7.55 4.45
N ILE A 473 4.24 -8.44 5.45
CA ILE A 473 3.10 -8.78 6.31
C ILE A 473 2.87 -7.57 7.23
N LYS A 474 2.09 -6.61 6.78
CA LYS A 474 1.78 -5.40 7.57
C LYS A 474 0.53 -5.55 8.42
N THR A 475 -0.30 -6.54 8.12
CA THR A 475 -1.56 -6.77 8.82
C THR A 475 -1.71 -8.24 9.22
N ALA A 476 -2.49 -8.49 10.28
CA ALA A 476 -2.90 -9.86 10.62
C ALA A 476 -3.63 -10.56 9.45
N HIS A 477 -4.28 -9.78 8.57
CA HIS A 477 -4.93 -10.32 7.38
C HIS A 477 -3.92 -10.82 6.36
N ASP A 478 -2.77 -10.17 6.20
CA ASP A 478 -1.71 -10.63 5.30
C ASP A 478 -1.13 -11.95 5.80
N ALA A 479 -0.92 -12.08 7.11
CA ALA A 479 -0.48 -13.32 7.74
C ALA A 479 -1.50 -14.46 7.58
N LEU A 480 -2.81 -14.16 7.65
CA LEU A 480 -3.90 -15.11 7.49
C LEU A 480 -4.40 -15.24 6.05
N ALA A 481 -3.91 -14.41 5.13
CA ALA A 481 -4.36 -14.33 3.74
C ALA A 481 -4.43 -15.71 3.04
N PRO A 482 -3.44 -16.61 3.14
CA PRO A 482 -3.49 -17.90 2.46
C PRO A 482 -4.70 -18.73 2.84
N GLU A 483 -5.05 -18.76 4.12
CA GLU A 483 -6.21 -19.54 4.61
C GLU A 483 -7.53 -18.83 4.29
N THR A 484 -7.58 -17.53 4.46
CA THR A 484 -8.76 -16.71 4.15
C THR A 484 -9.05 -16.73 2.66
N GLN A 485 -8.03 -16.60 1.81
CA GLN A 485 -8.17 -16.68 0.36
C GLN A 485 -8.67 -18.06 -0.07
N ARG A 486 -8.19 -19.15 0.56
CA ARG A 486 -8.72 -20.51 0.30
C ARG A 486 -10.19 -20.64 0.69
N LYS A 487 -10.58 -20.12 1.86
CA LYS A 487 -11.98 -20.12 2.30
C LYS A 487 -12.86 -19.32 1.34
N GLN A 488 -12.39 -18.14 0.93
CA GLN A 488 -13.07 -17.30 -0.03
C GLN A 488 -13.16 -17.96 -1.42
N ALA A 489 -12.07 -18.51 -1.92
CA ALA A 489 -12.05 -19.23 -3.19
C ALA A 489 -13.02 -20.43 -3.15
N LYS A 490 -13.06 -21.18 -2.04
CA LYS A 490 -14.01 -22.29 -1.85
C LYS A 490 -15.46 -21.81 -1.85
N ALA A 491 -15.76 -20.69 -1.21
CA ALA A 491 -17.10 -20.10 -1.20
C ALA A 491 -17.51 -19.65 -2.62
N ILE A 492 -16.64 -18.95 -3.34
CA ILE A 492 -16.91 -18.55 -4.74
C ILE A 492 -17.10 -19.78 -5.63
N TRP A 493 -16.24 -20.80 -5.51
CA TRP A 493 -16.33 -22.04 -6.27
C TRP A 493 -17.65 -22.78 -6.03
N SER A 494 -18.21 -22.73 -4.82
CA SER A 494 -19.48 -23.35 -4.48
C SER A 494 -20.69 -22.68 -5.13
N MET A 495 -20.61 -21.37 -5.43
CA MET A 495 -21.65 -20.62 -6.16
C MET A 495 -21.65 -20.95 -7.66
N GLY A 496 -20.52 -21.45 -8.16
CA GLY A 496 -20.33 -21.69 -9.59
C GLY A 496 -21.00 -22.98 -10.06
N GLN A 497 -21.52 -22.94 -11.29
CA GLN A 497 -22.04 -24.09 -12.01
C GLN A 497 -21.12 -24.52 -13.14
N PRO A 498 -21.08 -25.83 -13.53
CA PRO A 498 -20.33 -26.26 -14.70
C PRO A 498 -20.68 -25.43 -15.93
N VAL A 499 -19.68 -25.16 -16.79
CA VAL A 499 -19.83 -24.26 -17.93
C VAL A 499 -21.02 -24.62 -18.82
N SER A 500 -21.18 -25.92 -19.17
CA SER A 500 -22.29 -26.40 -20.00
C SER A 500 -23.69 -26.29 -19.39
N LYS A 501 -23.76 -26.16 -18.04
CA LYS A 501 -25.07 -26.08 -17.36
C LYS A 501 -25.66 -24.68 -17.34
N THR A 502 -24.88 -23.63 -17.64
CA THR A 502 -25.37 -22.26 -17.69
C THR A 502 -25.62 -21.77 -19.13
N ALA A 503 -26.57 -20.85 -19.33
CA ALA A 503 -26.83 -20.26 -20.66
C ALA A 503 -25.59 -19.49 -21.15
N ILE A 504 -24.97 -18.68 -20.28
CA ILE A 504 -23.76 -17.90 -20.55
C ILE A 504 -22.58 -18.83 -20.92
N GLY A 505 -22.39 -19.89 -20.15
CA GLY A 505 -21.33 -20.86 -20.43
C GLY A 505 -21.51 -21.60 -21.74
N ARG A 506 -22.75 -21.99 -22.11
CA ARG A 506 -23.02 -22.60 -23.43
C ARG A 506 -22.79 -21.61 -24.56
N ALA A 507 -23.17 -20.34 -24.40
CA ALA A 507 -22.89 -19.30 -25.39
C ALA A 507 -21.37 -19.10 -25.53
N TRP A 508 -20.63 -19.01 -24.40
CA TRP A 508 -19.19 -18.89 -24.40
C TRP A 508 -18.48 -20.07 -25.08
N LEU A 509 -18.88 -21.33 -24.79
CA LEU A 509 -18.33 -22.51 -25.44
C LEU A 509 -18.53 -22.48 -26.97
N ARG A 510 -19.72 -22.09 -27.45
CA ARG A 510 -19.96 -21.91 -28.87
C ARG A 510 -19.07 -20.85 -29.52
N HIS A 511 -18.93 -19.70 -28.87
CA HIS A 511 -18.07 -18.62 -29.35
C HIS A 511 -16.58 -19.00 -29.36
N GLN A 512 -16.19 -19.90 -28.45
CA GLN A 512 -14.82 -20.42 -28.38
C GLN A 512 -14.60 -21.67 -29.25
N ASN A 513 -15.61 -22.19 -29.95
CA ASN A 513 -15.53 -23.46 -30.68
C ASN A 513 -15.04 -24.64 -29.82
N MET A 514 -15.54 -24.76 -28.58
CA MET A 514 -15.08 -25.71 -27.59
C MET A 514 -16.17 -26.66 -27.10
N HIS A 515 -15.78 -27.89 -26.78
CA HIS A 515 -16.64 -28.90 -26.16
C HIS A 515 -16.42 -28.94 -24.65
N ASP A 516 -17.48 -29.13 -23.86
CA ASP A 516 -17.46 -29.03 -22.38
C ASP A 516 -16.88 -30.24 -21.65
N SER A 517 -16.67 -31.36 -22.35
CA SER A 517 -16.48 -32.68 -21.71
C SER A 517 -15.22 -32.85 -20.82
N SER A 518 -14.29 -31.91 -20.87
CA SER A 518 -13.00 -32.00 -20.14
C SER A 518 -12.65 -30.76 -19.32
N LEU A 519 -13.44 -29.67 -19.43
CA LEU A 519 -13.15 -28.43 -18.71
C LEU A 519 -13.36 -28.55 -17.20
N THR A 520 -12.40 -28.09 -16.43
CA THR A 520 -12.50 -27.98 -14.96
C THR A 520 -13.11 -26.68 -14.50
N ALA A 521 -13.42 -25.75 -15.44
CA ALA A 521 -13.96 -24.44 -15.16
C ALA A 521 -15.44 -24.46 -14.72
N LYS A 522 -15.83 -23.41 -14.00
CA LYS A 522 -17.22 -23.11 -13.66
C LYS A 522 -17.58 -21.69 -14.06
N ILE A 523 -18.85 -21.43 -14.31
CA ILE A 523 -19.39 -20.07 -14.44
C ILE A 523 -19.86 -19.59 -13.06
N ILE A 524 -19.31 -18.48 -12.61
CA ILE A 524 -19.77 -17.76 -11.42
C ILE A 524 -20.77 -16.69 -11.90
N PRO A 525 -21.97 -16.63 -11.31
CA PRO A 525 -22.94 -15.59 -11.67
C PRO A 525 -22.45 -14.21 -11.27
N ALA A 526 -22.98 -13.18 -11.92
CA ALA A 526 -22.76 -11.81 -11.49
C ALA A 526 -23.25 -11.60 -10.04
N THR A 527 -22.48 -10.88 -9.27
CA THR A 527 -22.79 -10.53 -7.88
C THR A 527 -22.47 -9.06 -7.65
N ARG A 528 -22.92 -8.46 -6.53
CA ARG A 528 -22.55 -7.07 -6.18
C ARG A 528 -21.02 -6.87 -6.16
N ARG A 529 -20.27 -7.88 -5.77
CA ARG A 529 -18.79 -7.83 -5.72
C ARG A 529 -18.13 -8.11 -7.08
N PHE A 530 -18.79 -8.91 -7.91
CA PHE A 530 -18.34 -9.25 -9.25
C PHE A 530 -19.51 -8.93 -10.20
N PRO A 531 -19.59 -7.69 -10.71
CA PRO A 531 -20.76 -7.23 -11.47
C PRO A 531 -20.94 -7.95 -12.80
N GLU A 532 -19.93 -8.67 -13.25
CA GLU A 532 -19.96 -9.46 -14.47
C GLU A 532 -19.86 -10.95 -14.16
N PRO A 533 -20.53 -11.83 -14.92
CA PRO A 533 -20.33 -13.25 -14.78
C PRO A 533 -18.89 -13.62 -15.12
N ALA A 534 -18.32 -14.61 -14.46
CA ALA A 534 -16.91 -14.95 -14.62
C ALA A 534 -16.70 -16.45 -14.83
N LEU A 535 -15.71 -16.78 -15.67
CA LEU A 535 -15.14 -18.11 -15.77
C LEU A 535 -14.18 -18.30 -14.61
N ALA A 536 -14.45 -19.26 -13.71
CA ALA A 536 -13.60 -19.61 -12.60
C ALA A 536 -12.76 -20.85 -12.90
N LEU A 537 -11.45 -20.76 -12.68
CA LEU A 537 -10.49 -21.82 -12.89
C LEU A 537 -9.81 -22.15 -11.56
N PRO A 538 -9.72 -23.44 -11.15
CA PRO A 538 -9.05 -23.82 -9.92
C PRO A 538 -7.53 -23.68 -10.06
N VAL A 539 -6.89 -23.09 -9.04
CA VAL A 539 -5.44 -22.89 -8.96
C VAL A 539 -4.84 -23.82 -7.92
N TYR A 540 -3.66 -24.33 -8.24
CA TYR A 540 -2.89 -25.24 -7.40
C TYR A 540 -1.47 -24.70 -7.15
N ASP A 541 -0.88 -25.08 -6.02
CA ASP A 541 0.53 -24.82 -5.69
C ASP A 541 1.43 -25.93 -6.26
N ASN A 542 2.77 -25.73 -6.16
CA ASN A 542 3.75 -26.70 -6.67
C ASN A 542 3.70 -28.08 -5.98
N ASN A 543 3.01 -28.20 -4.84
CA ASN A 543 2.72 -29.46 -4.16
C ASN A 543 1.42 -30.12 -4.63
N GLY A 544 0.75 -29.56 -5.64
CA GLY A 544 -0.52 -30.05 -6.15
C GLY A 544 -1.71 -29.76 -5.22
N LYS A 545 -1.55 -28.95 -4.17
CA LYS A 545 -2.62 -28.57 -3.25
C LYS A 545 -3.39 -27.36 -3.79
N SER A 546 -4.74 -27.41 -3.66
CA SER A 546 -5.58 -26.29 -4.07
C SER A 546 -5.17 -25.00 -3.34
N SER A 547 -4.89 -23.96 -4.13
CA SER A 547 -4.35 -22.68 -3.68
C SER A 547 -5.34 -21.52 -3.86
N GLY A 548 -6.38 -21.69 -4.70
CA GLY A 548 -7.38 -20.68 -4.95
C GLY A 548 -8.06 -20.79 -6.29
N LEU A 549 -8.49 -19.66 -6.84
CA LEU A 549 -9.16 -19.51 -8.13
C LEU A 549 -8.58 -18.36 -8.92
N VAL A 550 -8.63 -18.49 -10.25
CA VAL A 550 -8.58 -17.36 -11.17
C VAL A 550 -9.99 -17.14 -11.70
N LEU A 551 -10.45 -15.90 -11.67
CA LEU A 551 -11.73 -15.46 -12.23
C LEU A 551 -11.45 -14.60 -13.45
N VAL A 552 -12.02 -14.98 -14.60
CA VAL A 552 -11.95 -14.22 -15.85
C VAL A 552 -13.34 -13.72 -16.17
N SER A 553 -13.57 -12.41 -16.14
CA SER A 553 -14.90 -11.86 -16.44
C SER A 553 -15.29 -12.13 -17.90
N LEU A 554 -16.58 -12.37 -18.13
CA LEU A 554 -17.15 -12.59 -19.45
C LEU A 554 -17.98 -11.36 -19.83
N VAL A 555 -17.50 -10.61 -20.80
CA VAL A 555 -18.10 -9.34 -21.23
C VAL A 555 -18.65 -9.49 -22.64
N ALA A 556 -19.84 -8.93 -22.88
CA ALA A 556 -20.40 -8.88 -24.24
C ALA A 556 -19.67 -7.81 -25.05
N SER A 557 -19.14 -8.18 -26.24
CA SER A 557 -18.60 -7.23 -27.19
C SER A 557 -19.75 -6.47 -27.89
N ASN A 558 -19.45 -5.41 -28.64
CA ASN A 558 -20.40 -4.65 -29.43
C ASN A 558 -21.11 -5.51 -30.49
N GLU A 559 -20.56 -6.66 -30.85
CA GLU A 559 -21.11 -7.64 -31.81
C GLU A 559 -21.91 -8.75 -31.10
N GLY A 560 -22.18 -8.64 -29.81
CA GLY A 560 -22.90 -9.65 -29.02
C GLY A 560 -22.13 -10.92 -28.74
N ARG A 561 -20.82 -10.95 -28.99
CA ARG A 561 -19.94 -12.09 -28.65
C ARG A 561 -19.41 -11.95 -27.23
N LEU A 562 -19.34 -13.06 -26.50
CA LEU A 562 -18.72 -13.08 -25.17
C LEU A 562 -17.19 -13.11 -25.31
N THR A 563 -16.55 -12.08 -24.80
CA THR A 563 -15.09 -11.92 -24.76
C THR A 563 -14.59 -12.00 -23.33
N HIS A 564 -13.27 -12.20 -23.16
CA HIS A 564 -12.63 -12.17 -21.85
C HIS A 564 -12.35 -10.73 -21.45
N GLY A 565 -12.82 -10.36 -20.27
CA GLY A 565 -12.54 -9.06 -19.65
C GLY A 565 -11.42 -9.16 -18.60
N GLU A 566 -11.63 -8.53 -17.45
CA GLU A 566 -10.65 -8.47 -16.37
C GLU A 566 -10.38 -9.85 -15.75
N THR A 567 -9.11 -10.13 -15.49
CA THR A 567 -8.68 -11.32 -14.73
C THR A 567 -8.42 -10.96 -13.28
N ARG A 568 -9.05 -11.70 -12.34
CA ARG A 568 -8.86 -11.52 -10.90
C ARG A 568 -8.34 -12.78 -10.26
N MET A 569 -7.29 -12.64 -9.44
CA MET A 569 -6.68 -13.72 -8.69
C MET A 569 -7.28 -13.78 -7.28
N VAL A 570 -7.94 -14.90 -6.94
CA VAL A 570 -8.43 -15.20 -5.59
C VAL A 570 -7.66 -16.42 -5.10
N MET A 571 -6.36 -16.26 -4.92
CA MET A 571 -5.45 -17.37 -4.61
C MET A 571 -4.40 -16.93 -3.58
N SER A 572 -3.78 -17.90 -2.90
CA SER A 572 -2.62 -17.65 -2.07
C SER A 572 -1.38 -17.38 -2.93
N GLU A 573 -0.36 -16.75 -2.38
CA GLU A 573 0.94 -16.51 -3.02
C GLU A 573 1.62 -17.79 -3.54
N ARG A 574 1.23 -18.95 -3.05
CA ARG A 574 1.71 -20.26 -3.48
C ARG A 574 1.02 -20.77 -4.75
N GLY A 575 0.00 -20.07 -5.26
CA GLY A 575 -0.69 -20.46 -6.51
C GLY A 575 0.27 -20.36 -7.70
N ARG A 576 0.34 -21.41 -8.51
CA ARG A 576 1.28 -21.48 -9.65
C ARG A 576 0.58 -21.79 -10.95
N GLY A 577 -0.36 -22.71 -10.94
CA GLY A 577 -1.02 -23.15 -12.17
C GLY A 577 -2.54 -23.22 -12.05
N ALA A 578 -3.25 -22.61 -12.99
CA ALA A 578 -4.70 -22.75 -13.17
C ALA A 578 -4.98 -23.93 -14.09
N LEU A 579 -5.75 -24.91 -13.62
CA LEU A 579 -6.11 -26.10 -14.39
C LEU A 579 -7.33 -25.81 -15.23
N LEU A 580 -7.18 -25.84 -16.57
CA LEU A 580 -8.29 -25.70 -17.52
C LEU A 580 -8.89 -27.05 -17.90
N GLN A 581 -8.06 -28.04 -18.14
CA GLN A 581 -8.47 -29.34 -18.66
C GLN A 581 -7.69 -30.47 -17.99
N ARG A 582 -8.39 -31.57 -17.65
CA ARG A 582 -7.74 -32.80 -17.18
C ARG A 582 -7.25 -33.65 -18.36
N SER A 583 -6.15 -34.31 -18.17
CA SER A 583 -5.59 -35.21 -19.17
C SER A 583 -6.35 -36.55 -19.20
N LYS A 584 -6.59 -37.04 -20.40
CA LYS A 584 -7.04 -38.41 -20.70
C LYS A 584 -5.97 -39.19 -21.48
N SER A 585 -5.07 -38.46 -22.17
CA SER A 585 -3.96 -39.04 -22.92
C SER A 585 -2.76 -39.38 -22.05
N GLY A 586 -2.68 -38.91 -20.80
CA GLY A 586 -1.49 -38.97 -19.97
C GLY A 586 -0.50 -37.82 -20.22
N ASN A 587 -0.75 -36.93 -21.17
CA ASN A 587 0.09 -35.77 -21.45
C ASN A 587 -0.50 -34.49 -20.91
N THR A 588 0.36 -33.50 -20.59
CA THR A 588 -0.06 -32.18 -20.10
C THR A 588 0.75 -31.09 -20.76
N VAL A 589 0.03 -30.07 -21.22
CA VAL A 589 0.56 -28.84 -21.83
C VAL A 589 0.54 -27.73 -20.77
N VAL A 590 1.63 -26.98 -20.66
CA VAL A 590 1.75 -25.81 -19.78
C VAL A 590 1.99 -24.58 -20.64
N VAL A 591 1.19 -23.54 -20.46
CA VAL A 591 1.29 -22.29 -21.23
C VAL A 591 1.23 -21.09 -20.29
N SER A 592 1.83 -19.98 -20.72
CA SER A 592 1.92 -18.74 -19.91
C SER A 592 0.76 -17.77 -20.11
N GLU A 593 -0.05 -17.94 -21.15
CA GLU A 593 -1.14 -17.03 -21.46
C GLU A 593 -2.49 -17.76 -21.53
N LEU A 594 -3.57 -17.08 -21.14
CA LEU A 594 -4.93 -17.64 -21.18
C LEU A 594 -5.37 -17.98 -22.62
N SER A 595 -5.06 -17.12 -23.59
CA SER A 595 -5.35 -17.35 -25.00
C SER A 595 -4.74 -18.65 -25.52
N ALA A 596 -3.45 -18.85 -25.23
CA ALA A 596 -2.73 -20.08 -25.57
C ALA A 596 -3.28 -21.32 -24.83
N ALA A 597 -3.77 -21.15 -23.59
CA ALA A 597 -4.41 -22.22 -22.83
C ALA A 597 -5.74 -22.64 -23.47
N LEU A 598 -6.54 -21.70 -23.93
CA LEU A 598 -7.80 -21.97 -24.63
C LEU A 598 -7.55 -22.60 -26.00
N ASP A 599 -6.52 -22.17 -26.72
CA ASP A 599 -6.09 -22.79 -27.98
C ASP A 599 -5.60 -24.24 -27.74
N ALA A 600 -4.86 -24.49 -26.68
CA ALA A 600 -4.45 -25.83 -26.32
C ALA A 600 -5.64 -26.75 -26.01
N VAL A 601 -6.65 -26.27 -25.28
CA VAL A 601 -7.89 -27.03 -25.02
C VAL A 601 -8.63 -27.36 -26.32
N ARG A 602 -8.71 -26.43 -27.29
CA ARG A 602 -9.37 -26.66 -28.60
C ARG A 602 -8.66 -27.69 -29.44
N ASN A 603 -7.34 -27.54 -29.55
CA ASN A 603 -6.52 -28.33 -30.48
C ASN A 603 -6.07 -29.68 -29.90
N ARG A 604 -6.13 -29.85 -28.56
CA ARG A 604 -5.67 -31.05 -27.85
C ARG A 604 -6.71 -31.51 -26.82
N PRO A 605 -7.87 -32.01 -27.24
CA PRO A 605 -9.01 -32.30 -26.34
C PRO A 605 -8.74 -33.43 -25.34
N GLU A 606 -7.70 -34.25 -25.56
CA GLU A 606 -7.35 -35.37 -24.68
C GLU A 606 -6.18 -35.03 -23.73
N ASP A 607 -5.42 -33.95 -23.96
CA ASP A 607 -4.29 -33.55 -23.13
C ASP A 607 -4.75 -32.71 -21.93
N GLY A 608 -4.00 -32.79 -20.81
CA GLY A 608 -4.17 -31.86 -19.71
C GLY A 608 -3.68 -30.46 -20.09
N VAL A 609 -4.31 -29.41 -19.59
CA VAL A 609 -3.91 -28.02 -19.86
C VAL A 609 -3.82 -27.24 -18.57
N PHE A 610 -2.63 -26.70 -18.29
CA PHE A 610 -2.39 -25.71 -17.25
C PHE A 610 -2.04 -24.35 -17.84
N TRP A 611 -2.65 -23.32 -17.30
CA TRP A 611 -2.21 -21.95 -17.45
C TRP A 611 -1.31 -21.57 -16.26
N GLN A 612 -0.06 -21.24 -16.54
CA GLN A 612 0.88 -20.74 -15.52
C GLN A 612 0.48 -19.32 -15.10
N VAL A 613 0.04 -19.17 -13.87
CA VAL A 613 -0.43 -17.88 -13.32
C VAL A 613 0.57 -17.21 -12.39
N GLY A 614 1.70 -17.85 -12.13
CA GLY A 614 2.83 -17.34 -11.34
C GLY A 614 4.10 -17.25 -12.18
N THR A 615 5.12 -16.61 -11.64
CA THR A 615 6.44 -16.44 -12.31
C THR A 615 7.31 -17.68 -12.28
N GLU A 616 7.08 -18.60 -11.33
CA GLU A 616 7.84 -19.83 -11.19
C GLU A 616 7.28 -20.94 -12.08
N SER A 617 8.15 -21.80 -12.59
CA SER A 617 7.76 -22.97 -13.39
C SER A 617 6.95 -23.97 -12.57
N LEU A 618 6.04 -24.69 -13.24
CA LEU A 618 5.21 -25.69 -12.59
C LEU A 618 6.03 -26.95 -12.30
N SER A 619 5.94 -27.46 -11.07
CA SER A 619 6.60 -28.70 -10.67
C SER A 619 5.95 -29.93 -11.31
N ALA A 620 6.69 -31.03 -11.41
CA ALA A 620 6.15 -32.32 -11.86
C ALA A 620 4.98 -32.80 -10.98
N GLN A 621 5.02 -32.51 -9.66
CA GLN A 621 3.96 -32.86 -8.73
C GLN A 621 2.67 -32.07 -9.00
N LEU A 622 2.77 -30.78 -9.33
CA LEU A 622 1.63 -29.96 -9.73
C LEU A 622 1.02 -30.49 -11.04
N ILE A 623 1.84 -30.83 -12.01
CA ILE A 623 1.39 -31.31 -13.33
C ILE A 623 0.57 -32.60 -13.20
N LYS A 624 0.95 -33.49 -12.27
CA LYS A 624 0.18 -34.74 -11.97
C LYS A 624 -1.26 -34.48 -11.51
N VAL A 625 -1.59 -33.27 -11.04
CA VAL A 625 -2.98 -32.91 -10.68
C VAL A 625 -3.93 -32.93 -11.91
N SER A 626 -3.41 -32.71 -13.11
CA SER A 626 -4.17 -32.86 -14.35
C SER A 626 -4.47 -34.32 -14.71
N GLY A 627 -3.75 -35.29 -14.12
CA GLY A 627 -3.80 -36.72 -14.49
C GLY A 627 -2.79 -37.10 -15.57
N GLY A 628 -1.81 -36.23 -15.88
CA GLY A 628 -0.80 -36.44 -16.89
C GLY A 628 0.62 -36.05 -16.44
N GLU A 629 1.59 -36.31 -17.30
CA GLU A 629 2.98 -35.90 -17.16
C GLU A 629 3.33 -34.80 -18.18
N ARG A 630 4.34 -33.99 -17.88
CA ARG A 630 4.78 -32.92 -18.80
C ARG A 630 5.33 -33.57 -20.08
N ARG A 631 4.86 -33.15 -21.22
CA ARG A 631 5.49 -33.47 -22.52
C ARG A 631 6.89 -32.83 -22.54
N GLU A 632 7.94 -33.63 -22.66
CA GLU A 632 9.28 -33.14 -22.92
C GLU A 632 9.36 -32.65 -24.39
N ASN A 633 9.95 -31.44 -24.58
CA ASN A 633 10.29 -30.83 -25.87
C ASN A 633 9.16 -30.37 -26.81
N GLU A 634 8.27 -29.50 -26.35
CA GLU A 634 7.65 -28.52 -27.25
C GLU A 634 7.58 -27.16 -26.55
N GLU A 635 8.55 -26.30 -26.79
CA GLU A 635 8.33 -24.85 -26.71
C GLU A 635 7.28 -24.53 -27.79
N ILE A 636 6.05 -24.25 -27.36
CA ILE A 636 5.08 -23.62 -28.24
C ILE A 636 5.58 -22.20 -28.44
N SER A 637 6.43 -22.02 -29.48
CA SER A 637 6.76 -20.71 -29.98
C SER A 637 5.45 -20.04 -30.34
N VAL A 638 5.08 -18.99 -29.62
CA VAL A 638 4.03 -18.07 -30.00
C VAL A 638 4.48 -17.43 -31.31
N GLN A 639 4.09 -17.99 -32.45
CA GLN A 639 4.14 -17.26 -33.68
C GLN A 639 3.18 -16.06 -33.52
N ARG A 640 3.76 -14.88 -33.28
CA ARG A 640 3.08 -13.63 -33.47
C ARG A 640 2.58 -13.61 -34.91
N VAL A 641 1.32 -13.89 -35.10
CA VAL A 641 0.63 -13.51 -36.31
C VAL A 641 0.51 -11.99 -36.26
N SER A 642 1.50 -11.32 -36.83
CA SER A 642 1.38 -9.92 -37.22
C SER A 642 0.19 -9.84 -38.19
N ARG A 643 -0.81 -9.07 -37.80
CA ARG A 643 -1.86 -8.63 -38.73
C ARG A 643 -1.22 -7.64 -39.70
N GLU A 644 -0.63 -8.17 -40.75
CA GLU A 644 -0.47 -7.45 -42.01
C GLU A 644 -1.59 -7.87 -42.91
N SER A 645 -2.26 -6.86 -43.42
CA SER A 645 -3.33 -6.87 -44.37
C SER A 645 -3.04 -7.82 -45.55
N SER A 646 -3.84 -8.86 -45.71
CA SER A 646 -3.96 -9.59 -46.95
C SER A 646 -5.45 -9.60 -47.33
N GLU A 647 -5.80 -8.78 -48.29
CA GLU A 647 -7.03 -8.90 -49.02
C GLU A 647 -7.14 -10.32 -49.60
N ILE A 648 -8.06 -11.10 -49.10
CA ILE A 648 -8.48 -12.34 -49.72
C ILE A 648 -9.82 -12.05 -50.42
N ILE A 649 -9.77 -12.02 -51.70
CA ILE A 649 -10.92 -12.03 -52.60
C ILE A 649 -11.72 -13.32 -52.31
N LEU A 650 -12.93 -13.15 -51.79
CA LEU A 650 -13.91 -14.24 -51.67
C LEU A 650 -14.67 -14.42 -52.95
N PRO A 651 -14.87 -15.66 -53.46
CA PRO A 651 -15.82 -15.90 -54.53
C PRO A 651 -17.24 -15.74 -54.01
N GLU A 652 -18.01 -14.98 -54.75
CA GLU A 652 -19.45 -14.91 -54.59
C GLU A 652 -20.08 -16.28 -54.84
N THR A 653 -20.64 -16.92 -53.82
CA THR A 653 -21.83 -17.77 -53.85
C THR A 653 -22.08 -18.37 -52.47
N GLU A 654 -23.14 -17.90 -51.86
CA GLU A 654 -24.11 -18.53 -50.97
C GLU A 654 -24.61 -17.53 -49.89
N GLN A 655 -25.46 -16.64 -50.40
CA GLN A 655 -26.44 -15.97 -49.53
C GLN A 655 -27.56 -16.98 -49.30
N ASN A 656 -27.64 -17.55 -48.09
CA ASN A 656 -28.88 -18.00 -47.43
C ASN A 656 -28.59 -19.10 -46.40
N ALA A 657 -28.04 -18.75 -45.27
CA ALA A 657 -28.15 -19.56 -44.03
C ALA A 657 -27.44 -18.92 -42.83
N ASP A 658 -27.70 -17.67 -42.51
CA ASP A 658 -27.18 -17.14 -41.21
C ASP A 658 -28.04 -16.00 -40.64
N LYS A 659 -29.35 -16.22 -40.56
CA LYS A 659 -30.22 -15.29 -39.81
C LYS A 659 -30.77 -15.81 -38.48
N ASN A 660 -30.30 -16.96 -37.99
CA ASN A 660 -30.83 -17.55 -36.72
C ASN A 660 -29.79 -17.89 -35.65
N SER A 661 -28.66 -17.24 -35.61
CA SER A 661 -27.64 -17.48 -34.57
C SER A 661 -27.28 -16.26 -33.67
N ALA A 662 -28.05 -15.17 -33.78
CA ALA A 662 -27.97 -14.12 -32.77
C ALA A 662 -28.76 -14.58 -31.54
N VAL A 663 -28.05 -14.96 -30.44
CA VAL A 663 -28.68 -15.16 -29.14
C VAL A 663 -29.17 -13.80 -28.68
N ASP A 664 -30.50 -13.65 -28.63
CA ASP A 664 -31.14 -12.44 -28.15
C ASP A 664 -30.84 -12.24 -26.67
N ILE A 665 -29.90 -11.37 -26.37
CA ILE A 665 -29.48 -11.00 -25.00
C ILE A 665 -30.59 -10.21 -24.30
N SER A 666 -31.60 -9.72 -25.03
CA SER A 666 -32.76 -9.03 -24.47
C SER A 666 -33.52 -9.91 -23.49
N HIS A 667 -33.62 -11.21 -23.74
CA HIS A 667 -34.29 -12.16 -22.84
C HIS A 667 -33.54 -12.36 -21.51
N ILE A 668 -32.22 -12.21 -21.50
CA ILE A 668 -31.40 -12.29 -20.28
C ILE A 668 -31.60 -11.02 -19.42
N ARG A 669 -31.77 -9.87 -20.08
CA ARG A 669 -32.10 -8.61 -19.40
C ARG A 669 -33.52 -8.59 -18.83
N GLU A 670 -34.48 -9.13 -19.56
CA GLU A 670 -35.88 -9.25 -19.09
C GLU A 670 -36.01 -10.18 -17.88
N GLN A 671 -35.24 -11.27 -17.81
CA GLN A 671 -35.23 -12.15 -16.63
C GLN A 671 -34.59 -11.48 -15.40
N ASP A 672 -33.58 -10.67 -15.58
CA ASP A 672 -32.97 -9.91 -14.50
C ASP A 672 -33.85 -8.73 -14.03
N GLU A 673 -34.57 -8.08 -14.94
CA GLU A 673 -35.56 -7.05 -14.59
C GLU A 673 -36.80 -7.66 -13.91
N ALA A 674 -37.23 -8.84 -14.33
CA ALA A 674 -38.32 -9.55 -13.66
C ALA A 674 -37.93 -9.99 -12.26
N ARG A 675 -36.69 -10.41 -12.08
CA ARG A 675 -36.13 -10.77 -10.75
C ARG A 675 -36.02 -9.55 -9.84
N LYS A 676 -35.55 -8.40 -10.36
CA LYS A 676 -35.53 -7.13 -9.60
C LYS A 676 -36.91 -6.70 -9.17
N ARG A 677 -37.93 -6.80 -10.02
CA ARG A 677 -39.32 -6.48 -9.67
C ARG A 677 -39.90 -7.41 -8.59
N THR A 678 -39.45 -8.68 -8.57
CA THR A 678 -39.83 -9.63 -7.54
C THR A 678 -39.18 -9.32 -6.20
N GLU A 679 -37.89 -8.93 -6.22
CA GLU A 679 -37.16 -8.48 -5.02
C GLU A 679 -37.69 -7.14 -4.49
N GLU A 680 -38.07 -6.20 -5.34
CA GLU A 680 -38.72 -4.93 -4.97
C GLU A 680 -40.14 -5.14 -4.45
N SER A 681 -40.88 -6.12 -5.00
CA SER A 681 -42.22 -6.49 -4.50
C SER A 681 -42.15 -7.16 -3.12
N LEU A 682 -41.13 -8.00 -2.86
CA LEU A 682 -40.90 -8.59 -1.54
C LEU A 682 -40.46 -7.56 -0.49
N ALA A 683 -39.72 -6.52 -0.91
CA ALA A 683 -39.34 -5.40 -0.05
C ALA A 683 -40.52 -4.45 0.24
N ALA A 684 -41.47 -4.31 -0.68
CA ALA A 684 -42.67 -3.47 -0.51
C ALA A 684 -43.74 -4.11 0.40
N ASP A 685 -43.84 -5.45 0.44
CA ASP A 685 -44.73 -6.18 1.35
C ASP A 685 -44.22 -6.25 2.80
N ALA A 686 -42.89 -6.14 3.00
CA ALA A 686 -42.29 -6.06 4.33
C ALA A 686 -42.58 -4.72 5.05
N GLY A 687 -43.11 -3.72 4.36
CA GLY A 687 -43.42 -2.37 4.88
C GLY A 687 -44.86 -2.16 5.35
N LYS A 688 -45.75 -3.16 5.29
CA LYS A 688 -47.20 -3.00 5.59
C LYS A 688 -47.74 -3.94 6.64
N SER A 689 -47.03 -4.32 7.64
CA SER A 689 -47.62 -4.89 8.85
C SER A 689 -47.26 -4.06 10.06
N SER A 690 -48.18 -3.21 10.43
CA SER A 690 -48.21 -2.47 11.69
C SER A 690 -48.53 -3.42 12.85
N GLY A 691 -47.66 -3.46 13.85
CA GLY A 691 -48.00 -3.65 15.22
C GLY A 691 -48.26 -5.07 15.69
N GLU A 692 -47.24 -5.88 15.76
CA GLU A 692 -47.10 -6.92 16.79
C GLU A 692 -45.60 -7.09 17.07
N ALA A 693 -45.24 -7.11 18.34
CA ALA A 693 -43.87 -7.18 18.80
C ALA A 693 -43.21 -8.49 18.29
N ALA A 694 -42.28 -8.36 17.37
CA ALA A 694 -41.48 -9.47 16.89
C ALA A 694 -40.57 -9.99 18.03
N GLU A 695 -40.69 -11.28 18.35
CA GLU A 695 -39.76 -11.96 19.24
C GLU A 695 -38.31 -11.86 18.67
N PRO A 696 -37.29 -11.72 19.54
CA PRO A 696 -35.92 -11.57 19.09
C PRO A 696 -35.42 -12.88 18.44
N LEU A 697 -34.77 -12.73 17.27
CA LEU A 697 -34.15 -13.81 16.53
C LEU A 697 -33.09 -14.53 17.40
N SER A 698 -33.29 -15.81 17.69
CA SER A 698 -32.31 -16.65 18.35
C SER A 698 -31.30 -17.20 17.33
N VAL A 699 -30.00 -17.07 17.61
CA VAL A 699 -28.94 -17.66 16.81
C VAL A 699 -28.63 -19.08 17.31
N LYS A 700 -28.81 -20.07 16.45
CA LYS A 700 -28.44 -21.47 16.76
C LYS A 700 -26.97 -21.71 16.35
N ILE A 701 -26.17 -22.12 17.34
CA ILE A 701 -24.81 -22.57 17.11
C ILE A 701 -24.76 -24.07 17.35
N ILE A 702 -24.36 -24.84 16.33
CA ILE A 702 -24.17 -26.30 16.44
C ILE A 702 -22.69 -26.53 16.79
N GLN A 703 -22.44 -27.16 17.91
CA GLN A 703 -21.12 -27.58 18.36
C GLN A 703 -20.68 -28.90 17.64
N PRO A 704 -19.37 -29.17 17.55
CA PRO A 704 -18.85 -30.39 16.92
C PRO A 704 -19.33 -31.69 17.58
N THR A 705 -19.91 -31.63 18.76
CA THR A 705 -20.49 -32.76 19.52
C THR A 705 -21.95 -33.04 19.18
N GLY A 706 -22.60 -32.22 18.32
CA GLY A 706 -23.99 -32.43 17.91
C GLY A 706 -25.05 -31.87 18.85
N GLU A 707 -24.67 -31.15 19.92
CA GLU A 707 -25.62 -30.51 20.83
C GLU A 707 -25.92 -29.05 20.38
N GLU A 708 -27.22 -28.70 20.42
CA GLU A 708 -27.72 -27.34 20.09
C GLU A 708 -27.77 -26.46 21.35
N LEU A 709 -27.08 -25.32 21.29
CA LEU A 709 -27.17 -24.25 22.30
C LEU A 709 -27.99 -23.07 21.75
N ASN A 710 -29.07 -22.75 22.44
CA ASN A 710 -29.94 -21.62 22.13
C ASN A 710 -29.52 -20.40 22.98
N ILE A 711 -28.96 -19.37 22.37
CA ILE A 711 -28.56 -18.11 23.04
C ILE A 711 -29.57 -17.02 22.64
N LYS A 712 -30.32 -16.50 23.60
CA LYS A 712 -31.19 -15.32 23.42
C LYS A 712 -30.36 -14.06 23.73
N PRO A 713 -30.34 -13.04 22.86
CA PRO A 713 -29.73 -11.75 23.18
C PRO A 713 -30.64 -10.99 24.15
N GLU A 714 -30.12 -10.58 25.28
CA GLU A 714 -30.79 -9.61 26.17
C GLU A 714 -30.50 -8.18 25.72
N ILE A 715 -31.57 -7.38 25.55
CA ILE A 715 -31.51 -5.96 25.18
C ILE A 715 -31.32 -5.17 26.47
N TYR A 716 -30.25 -4.38 26.54
CA TYR A 716 -29.98 -3.46 27.64
C TYR A 716 -31.01 -2.32 27.65
N GLY A 717 -31.74 -2.20 28.76
CA GLY A 717 -32.55 -0.99 29.09
C GLY A 717 -31.67 0.14 29.61
N ALA A 718 -32.14 1.37 29.51
CA ALA A 718 -31.42 2.62 29.72
C ALA A 718 -31.08 2.96 31.18
N ASP A 719 -30.98 2.01 32.12
CA ASP A 719 -30.54 2.25 33.49
C ASP A 719 -29.37 1.36 33.87
N GLY A 720 -28.22 1.99 33.90
CA GLY A 720 -26.93 1.40 34.23
C GLY A 720 -26.86 0.94 35.69
N GLN A 721 -27.01 -0.32 35.91
CA GLN A 721 -26.42 -1.14 36.97
C GLN A 721 -27.09 -2.51 36.93
N LYS A 722 -26.34 -3.56 36.50
CA LYS A 722 -26.31 -4.86 37.17
C LYS A 722 -25.59 -5.91 36.33
N ASP A 723 -24.69 -6.57 37.03
CA ASP A 723 -24.26 -7.98 36.92
C ASP A 723 -23.82 -8.51 35.53
N ILE A 724 -22.51 -8.47 35.30
CA ILE A 724 -21.81 -9.25 34.29
C ILE A 724 -21.85 -10.71 34.73
N PRO A 725 -22.40 -11.66 33.96
CA PRO A 725 -22.34 -13.08 34.29
C PRO A 725 -20.88 -13.58 34.24
N GLU A 726 -20.50 -14.44 35.17
CA GLU A 726 -19.20 -15.11 35.17
C GLU A 726 -18.92 -15.78 33.81
N PRO A 727 -17.74 -15.61 33.24
CA PRO A 727 -17.38 -16.28 32.00
C PRO A 727 -17.34 -17.81 32.20
N ASP A 728 -17.94 -18.50 31.27
CA ASP A 728 -18.07 -19.97 31.30
C ASP A 728 -16.67 -20.62 31.39
N LYS A 729 -16.42 -21.35 32.45
CA LYS A 729 -15.18 -22.07 32.76
C LYS A 729 -14.75 -23.04 31.65
N ASN A 730 -15.64 -23.38 30.73
CA ASN A 730 -15.38 -24.29 29.61
C ASN A 730 -14.72 -23.61 28.42
N ILE A 731 -14.93 -22.29 28.23
CA ILE A 731 -14.26 -21.51 27.15
C ILE A 731 -12.76 -21.33 27.48
N LEU A 732 -12.43 -21.15 28.77
CA LEU A 732 -11.02 -21.05 29.20
C LEU A 732 -10.29 -22.39 29.11
N ARG A 733 -11.00 -23.54 29.22
CA ARG A 733 -10.40 -24.86 29.04
C ARG A 733 -10.13 -25.23 27.58
N SER A 734 -10.88 -24.71 26.62
CA SER A 734 -10.68 -25.00 25.20
C SER A 734 -9.45 -24.26 24.59
N ILE A 735 -8.98 -23.20 25.24
CA ILE A 735 -7.77 -22.47 24.84
C ILE A 735 -6.47 -23.16 25.37
N ALA A 736 -6.60 -24.02 26.39
CA ALA A 736 -5.48 -24.67 27.10
C ALA A 736 -5.16 -26.10 26.62
N SER A 737 -5.79 -26.60 25.55
CA SER A 737 -5.55 -27.97 25.05
C SER A 737 -4.62 -28.01 23.84
N SER A 738 -3.39 -27.60 23.99
CA SER A 738 -2.26 -28.11 23.22
C SER A 738 -1.21 -28.63 24.22
N GLU A 739 -0.76 -29.83 24.01
CA GLU A 739 0.05 -30.63 24.89
C GLU A 739 1.37 -29.95 25.28
N GLU A 740 1.41 -29.35 26.43
CA GLU A 740 2.44 -29.33 27.49
C GLU A 740 2.00 -28.32 28.54
N ARG A 741 1.56 -28.88 29.70
CA ARG A 741 0.89 -28.13 30.75
C ARG A 741 1.89 -27.46 31.68
N GLN A 742 1.87 -26.12 31.72
CA GLN A 742 2.03 -25.39 32.99
C GLN A 742 0.71 -24.69 33.30
N GLU A 743 0.06 -25.10 34.40
CA GLU A 743 -1.24 -24.58 34.82
C GLU A 743 -1.12 -23.08 35.16
N ILE A 744 -1.82 -22.28 34.36
CA ILE A 744 -2.09 -20.87 34.72
C ILE A 744 -3.27 -20.89 35.69
N ASP A 745 -3.07 -20.41 36.90
CA ASP A 745 -4.11 -20.30 37.93
C ASP A 745 -5.20 -19.30 37.48
N PRO A 746 -6.40 -19.77 37.09
CA PRO A 746 -7.47 -18.88 36.59
C PRO A 746 -7.95 -17.87 37.64
N ALA A 747 -7.81 -18.19 38.93
CA ALA A 747 -8.23 -17.31 40.01
C ALA A 747 -7.34 -16.05 40.14
N LYS A 748 -6.06 -16.14 39.73
CA LYS A 748 -5.17 -14.98 39.70
C LYS A 748 -5.47 -14.04 38.52
N LEU A 749 -5.85 -14.60 37.37
CA LEU A 749 -6.27 -13.81 36.21
C LEU A 749 -7.59 -13.06 36.44
N LEU A 750 -8.55 -13.72 37.12
CA LEU A 750 -9.82 -13.10 37.47
C LEU A 750 -9.65 -11.95 38.50
N ARG A 751 -8.77 -12.12 39.50
CA ARG A 751 -8.47 -11.07 40.47
C ARG A 751 -7.76 -9.88 39.83
N ALA A 752 -6.80 -10.12 38.95
CA ALA A 752 -6.13 -9.06 38.22
C ALA A 752 -7.09 -8.25 37.32
N GLY A 753 -8.06 -8.92 36.67
CA GLY A 753 -9.12 -8.25 35.90
C GLY A 753 -10.02 -7.35 36.77
N GLN A 754 -10.44 -7.85 37.92
CA GLN A 754 -11.30 -7.10 38.86
C GLN A 754 -10.57 -5.91 39.52
N GLU A 755 -9.27 -6.00 39.75
CA GLU A 755 -8.47 -4.90 40.30
C GLU A 755 -8.18 -3.81 39.27
N ILE A 756 -8.06 -4.15 37.98
CA ILE A 756 -7.93 -3.21 36.87
C ILE A 756 -9.23 -2.42 36.70
N ASP A 757 -10.40 -3.08 36.72
CA ASP A 757 -11.72 -2.44 36.63
C ASP A 757 -12.02 -1.54 37.83
N ALA A 758 -11.45 -1.83 39.01
CA ALA A 758 -11.63 -1.02 40.22
C ALA A 758 -10.67 0.19 40.30
N GLY A 759 -9.80 0.40 39.28
CA GLY A 759 -8.82 1.50 39.24
C GLY A 759 -7.73 1.40 40.31
N ARG A 760 -7.56 0.24 40.95
CA ARG A 760 -6.50 -0.05 41.92
C ARG A 760 -5.34 -0.72 41.19
N GLY A 761 -4.12 -0.25 41.41
CA GLY A 761 -2.93 -0.84 40.79
C GLY A 761 -2.77 -2.30 41.20
N ALA A 762 -3.13 -3.19 40.27
CA ALA A 762 -3.00 -4.64 40.47
C ALA A 762 -1.53 -5.07 40.35
N ASP A 763 -1.06 -5.90 41.25
CA ASP A 763 0.23 -6.56 41.09
C ASP A 763 0.14 -7.67 40.03
N ILE A 764 0.38 -7.30 38.79
CA ILE A 764 0.39 -8.21 37.64
C ILE A 764 1.80 -8.78 37.33
N SER A 765 2.76 -8.60 38.25
CA SER A 765 4.15 -9.02 38.02
C SER A 765 4.30 -10.49 37.70
N GLY A 766 3.47 -11.36 38.34
CA GLY A 766 3.43 -12.79 38.07
C GLY A 766 2.83 -13.15 36.71
N VAL A 767 1.73 -12.48 36.32
CA VAL A 767 1.05 -12.69 35.05
C VAL A 767 1.91 -12.15 33.89
N SER A 768 2.54 -10.99 34.07
CA SER A 768 3.45 -10.42 33.08
C SER A 768 4.67 -11.32 32.84
N ARG A 769 5.20 -11.99 33.85
CA ARG A 769 6.29 -12.96 33.68
C ARG A 769 5.84 -14.20 32.90
N GLN A 770 4.68 -14.77 33.19
CA GLN A 770 4.16 -15.94 32.49
C GLN A 770 3.83 -15.63 31.03
N VAL A 771 3.22 -14.48 30.75
CA VAL A 771 2.94 -14.05 29.37
C VAL A 771 4.26 -13.75 28.61
N THR A 772 5.26 -13.21 29.29
CA THR A 772 6.58 -12.97 28.69
C THR A 772 7.33 -14.28 28.42
N GLU A 773 7.15 -15.28 29.26
CA GLU A 773 7.75 -16.61 29.12
C GLU A 773 7.08 -17.42 27.99
N LEU A 774 5.75 -17.34 27.88
CA LEU A 774 5.00 -17.91 26.76
C LEU A 774 5.39 -17.25 25.43
N ALA A 775 5.51 -15.94 25.38
CA ALA A 775 5.97 -15.22 24.19
C ALA A 775 7.44 -15.50 23.83
N ARG A 776 8.29 -15.88 24.80
CA ARG A 776 9.65 -16.37 24.54
C ARG A 776 9.62 -17.78 23.97
N ASN A 777 8.83 -18.68 24.55
CA ASN A 777 8.71 -20.05 24.06
C ASN A 777 8.15 -20.11 22.63
N GLU A 778 7.14 -19.29 22.30
CA GLU A 778 6.64 -19.15 20.92
C GLU A 778 7.72 -18.61 19.95
N ARG A 779 8.55 -17.67 20.38
CA ARG A 779 9.66 -17.17 19.55
C ARG A 779 10.77 -18.21 19.37
N ASP A 780 11.05 -19.00 20.36
CA ASP A 780 12.05 -20.05 20.28
C ASP A 780 11.55 -21.23 19.42
N ILE A 781 10.27 -21.58 19.50
CA ILE A 781 9.61 -22.53 18.58
C ILE A 781 9.63 -21.99 17.15
N ALA A 782 9.29 -20.71 16.93
CA ALA A 782 9.34 -20.09 15.62
C ALA A 782 10.77 -20.02 15.04
N ARG A 783 11.78 -19.81 15.89
CA ARG A 783 13.20 -19.87 15.50
C ARG A 783 13.64 -21.28 15.14
N GLN A 784 13.23 -22.28 15.91
CA GLN A 784 13.53 -23.68 15.63
C GLN A 784 12.85 -24.15 14.33
N THR A 785 11.59 -23.77 14.11
CA THR A 785 10.86 -24.08 12.88
C THR A 785 11.52 -23.42 11.66
N ASN A 786 11.95 -22.17 11.80
CA ASN A 786 12.66 -21.45 10.73
C ASN A 786 14.06 -22.03 10.46
N SER A 787 14.73 -22.56 11.48
CA SER A 787 16.02 -23.25 11.32
C SER A 787 15.88 -24.58 10.61
N ILE A 788 14.79 -25.31 10.87
CA ILE A 788 14.46 -26.58 10.20
C ILE A 788 14.08 -26.34 8.74
N GLU A 789 13.31 -25.30 8.44
CA GLU A 789 12.92 -24.95 7.07
C GLU A 789 14.10 -24.48 6.19
N HIS A 790 15.15 -23.92 6.80
CA HIS A 790 16.35 -23.43 6.09
C HIS A 790 17.56 -24.39 6.14
N GLY A 791 17.37 -25.62 6.66
CA GLY A 791 18.40 -26.65 6.70
C GLY A 791 19.60 -26.31 7.61
N ARG A 792 19.44 -25.43 8.59
CA ARG A 792 20.46 -25.10 9.61
C ARG A 792 20.13 -25.84 10.91
N LEU A 793 21.09 -26.58 11.42
CA LEU A 793 21.01 -27.21 12.74
C LEU A 793 21.00 -26.12 13.85
N PRO A 794 20.29 -26.34 14.98
CA PRO A 794 20.29 -25.40 16.10
C PRO A 794 21.72 -25.18 16.64
N GLU A 795 22.06 -23.95 17.00
CA GLU A 795 23.43 -23.55 17.44
C GLU A 795 24.03 -24.42 18.56
N ARG A 796 23.22 -25.11 19.37
CA ARG A 796 23.70 -26.05 20.40
C ARG A 796 24.23 -27.38 19.85
N GLU A 797 23.70 -27.85 18.73
CA GLU A 797 24.18 -29.07 18.08
C GLU A 797 25.43 -28.81 17.25
N GLU A 798 25.57 -27.64 16.61
CA GLU A 798 26.78 -27.22 15.91
C GLU A 798 27.98 -27.09 16.85
N GLN A 799 27.78 -26.56 18.07
CA GLN A 799 28.83 -26.51 19.10
C GLN A 799 29.18 -27.90 19.65
N SER A 800 28.20 -28.81 19.71
CA SER A 800 28.42 -30.21 20.13
C SER A 800 29.23 -30.98 19.07
N LEU A 801 28.86 -30.86 17.80
CA LEU A 801 29.59 -31.48 16.69
C LEU A 801 31.02 -30.92 16.56
N THR A 802 31.20 -29.60 16.69
CA THR A 802 32.52 -28.96 16.64
C THR A 802 33.42 -29.43 17.80
N ARG A 803 32.87 -29.64 19.01
CA ARG A 803 33.59 -30.21 20.15
C ARG A 803 33.92 -31.68 19.97
N THR A 804 33.11 -32.44 19.28
CA THR A 804 33.36 -33.87 19.01
C THR A 804 34.45 -34.02 17.95
N ILE A 805 34.40 -33.19 16.91
CA ILE A 805 35.45 -33.20 15.84
C ILE A 805 36.83 -32.70 16.36
N GLN A 806 36.81 -31.79 17.37
CA GLN A 806 38.08 -31.37 18.02
C GLN A 806 38.63 -32.38 19.02
N LYS A 807 37.84 -33.35 19.46
CA LYS A 807 38.30 -34.45 20.32
C LYS A 807 38.81 -35.66 19.55
N GLU A 808 38.47 -35.79 18.28
CA GLU A 808 38.97 -36.87 17.38
C GLU A 808 40.14 -36.42 16.49
N ARG A 809 40.59 -35.17 16.58
CA ARG A 809 41.85 -34.66 16.08
C ARG A 809 42.86 -34.46 17.22
#